data_05b6cc7f20d838679ab0e1b3e7f25089
#
_entry.id   05b6cc7f20d838679ab0e1b3e7f25089
#
_cell.length_a   1.000
_cell.length_b   1.000
_cell.length_c   1.000
_cell.angle_alpha   90.00
_cell.angle_beta   90.00
_cell.angle_gamma   90.00
#
_symmetry.space_group_name_H-M   'P 1'
#
loop_
_entity.id
_entity.type
_entity.pdbx_description
1 polymer ?
#
loop_
_entity_poly.entity_id
_entity_poly.type
_entity_poly.pdbx_seq_one_letter_code
_entity_poly.pdbx_strand_id
1 'polypeptide(L)'
;PNQSASYNIRGVTSIGAGGSALVLIDGVEGDPAMLNPNDIESVSVLKDAASAAIYGSRAPYGVVLITTKDPSKQKDKFTVNYTGNFSYETPYAVPDVVDDGYVWAYLFREAEYNYRGIEPTSINKSQPFSKEWLETFRQRKLAGNTLQAAVGPDGKYTYYGNEDYYDALYKDHTFAQSHNVSISGSNGKISYYTSARLYDYDGLFNYNSDTYRTMNMRTKISAQVFNWLKISNNIDYTHDKYTQPLGYAEQNEGLVWKAINMEGHPSEPIFNPDGTLTHSGARSVGGLVTGNNWMKRTTKTLKNTTTLNITMLDNKLRFTGDFSFRTKDFIEDKKTTAVPYSDYEGVIKYLGVPETDDKMLEKVQQTTYISTNVYAEYENTFAGKHYMKVLAGYNYEQQDYKAISSERNGLLMPDVENINFAMGDNMSIKSDGNRWRYAGAFFRLNYSYDNRYLFEVNGRYDGSSKFPNNSQWGFFPSASAAWRFSEEKFWKVNPAIISNGKLRVSYGALGNSNVKPYSYLEKFSLKTFSTTGSSSEGRYLDGKAQLRYTLNPAQIPDNIGWETSRTIDGGIDLGFWNNKITLSADYYVRKTVNMYTVGPTLPDTFGASSPKGNYADMSTYGYEISLGYNDSFRLAGKPFSFGIKATLADYHSVIDKYNNPKRDLDDYYVGQRIGEIWGFVCNGLFQSQDEIDAAFDGKGYKNNLMQTSVNYITYPGDMRFEDLNNTGTIDNGANTVDSPGDRKIIGNSEPRYIYTLSFSADWNNFFLSAMFDGVGKQDWYPSGESSFWGQYNRPYNQVPVWHLNNYWTKDRPDAYLPRYSGYYNPLYKGTANTRYLQDVSYFRLKNLQFGYNLPKKWIAKAGFSKVSVYFSGENLWSWSPLYRHTKDYDVTVITKGSDNDLTSGNKGDGFNYPTMRNLSLGISITY
;
A
#
# COMPACT_ATOMS: atom_id res chain seq x y z
N PRO A 1 -3.98 -6.07 8.86
CA PRO A 1 -2.87 -6.18 9.84
C PRO A 1 -1.61 -6.87 9.27
N ASN A 2 -1.71 -7.69 8.23
CA ASN A 2 -0.62 -8.54 7.70
C ASN A 2 0.10 -7.98 6.46
N GLN A 3 0.02 -6.69 6.19
CA GLN A 3 0.72 -6.08 5.06
C GLN A 3 1.97 -5.33 5.52
N SER A 4 3.10 -5.61 4.86
CA SER A 4 4.33 -4.84 5.03
C SER A 4 4.15 -3.44 4.46
N ALA A 5 4.60 -2.42 5.20
CA ALA A 5 4.56 -1.05 4.74
C ALA A 5 5.56 -0.82 3.60
N SER A 6 5.13 -0.13 2.55
CA SER A 6 6.02 0.39 1.51
C SER A 6 6.41 1.82 1.84
N TYR A 7 7.71 2.10 1.83
CA TYR A 7 8.25 3.41 2.15
C TYR A 7 8.70 4.12 0.88
N ASN A 8 8.07 5.24 0.59
CA ASN A 8 8.46 6.11 -0.52
C ASN A 8 9.18 7.35 0.03
N ILE A 9 10.43 7.57 -0.40
CA ILE A 9 11.23 8.72 -0.02
C ILE A 9 11.51 9.56 -1.26
N ARG A 10 11.04 10.82 -1.29
CA ARG A 10 11.23 11.77 -2.39
C ARG A 10 10.64 11.28 -3.74
N GLY A 11 9.51 10.54 -3.69
CA GLY A 11 8.74 10.17 -4.87
C GLY A 11 9.26 8.98 -5.68
N VAL A 12 8.69 8.78 -6.86
CA VAL A 12 9.03 7.67 -7.76
C VAL A 12 10.49 7.78 -8.23
N THR A 13 11.24 6.70 -8.08
CA THR A 13 12.66 6.64 -8.50
C THR A 13 12.85 5.83 -9.79
N SER A 14 11.99 4.85 -10.06
CA SER A 14 12.02 4.04 -11.28
C SER A 14 10.60 3.69 -11.72
N ILE A 15 10.34 3.70 -13.02
CA ILE A 15 9.05 3.32 -13.61
C ILE A 15 8.97 1.83 -13.98
N GLY A 16 10.07 1.11 -13.97
CA GLY A 16 10.14 -0.28 -14.46
C GLY A 16 10.58 -1.30 -13.44
N ALA A 17 11.64 -1.01 -12.67
CA ALA A 17 12.17 -1.94 -11.68
C ALA A 17 11.37 -1.95 -10.37
N GLY A 18 10.57 -0.92 -10.13
CA GLY A 18 9.87 -0.74 -8.84
C GLY A 18 10.83 -0.63 -7.67
N GLY A 19 10.32 -0.58 -6.44
CA GLY A 19 11.11 -0.64 -5.21
C GLY A 19 10.59 0.28 -4.12
N SER A 20 11.02 -0.01 -2.90
CA SER A 20 10.77 0.79 -1.70
C SER A 20 12.09 1.10 -1.01
N ALA A 21 12.08 2.05 -0.06
CA ALA A 21 13.28 2.35 0.73
C ALA A 21 13.81 1.08 1.43
N LEU A 22 15.14 0.96 1.49
CA LEU A 22 15.79 -0.12 2.24
C LEU A 22 15.55 0.07 3.73
N VAL A 23 14.93 -0.89 4.39
CA VAL A 23 14.75 -0.85 5.84
C VAL A 23 15.80 -1.71 6.52
N LEU A 24 16.59 -1.09 7.38
CA LEU A 24 17.61 -1.76 8.17
C LEU A 24 17.25 -1.72 9.66
N ILE A 25 17.18 -2.90 10.28
CA ILE A 25 16.96 -3.06 11.73
C ILE A 25 18.28 -3.50 12.35
N ASP A 26 18.89 -2.62 13.14
CA ASP A 26 20.24 -2.80 13.69
C ASP A 26 21.29 -3.13 12.60
N GLY A 27 21.21 -2.46 11.45
CA GLY A 27 22.16 -2.60 10.33
C GLY A 27 21.86 -3.73 9.35
N VAL A 28 20.87 -4.57 9.59
CA VAL A 28 20.48 -5.71 8.74
C VAL A 28 19.10 -5.50 8.18
N GLU A 29 18.90 -5.85 6.90
CA GLU A 29 17.59 -5.75 6.26
C GLU A 29 16.52 -6.50 7.04
N GLY A 30 15.38 -5.84 7.24
CA GLY A 30 14.25 -6.40 7.98
C GLY A 30 12.93 -5.74 7.64
N ASP A 31 11.86 -6.42 8.00
CA ASP A 31 10.49 -5.90 7.87
C ASP A 31 10.06 -5.24 9.18
N PRO A 32 9.76 -3.92 9.21
CA PRO A 32 9.29 -3.25 10.42
C PRO A 32 7.97 -3.80 10.97
N ALA A 33 7.12 -4.38 10.10
CA ALA A 33 5.86 -4.99 10.54
C ALA A 33 6.09 -6.19 11.47
N MET A 34 7.24 -6.86 11.33
CA MET A 34 7.65 -8.00 12.16
C MET A 34 8.37 -7.59 13.45
N LEU A 35 8.61 -6.29 13.65
CA LEU A 35 9.33 -5.78 14.82
C LEU A 35 8.37 -5.43 15.95
N ASN A 36 8.77 -5.74 17.19
CA ASN A 36 8.09 -5.21 18.37
C ASN A 36 8.31 -3.70 18.48
N PRO A 37 7.28 -2.84 18.35
CA PRO A 37 7.44 -1.38 18.41
C PRO A 37 8.07 -0.90 19.73
N ASN A 38 7.86 -1.63 20.84
CA ASN A 38 8.41 -1.29 22.14
C ASN A 38 9.94 -1.48 22.23
N ASP A 39 10.55 -2.20 21.28
CA ASP A 39 12.00 -2.39 21.22
C ASP A 39 12.69 -1.25 20.46
N ILE A 40 11.97 -0.40 19.75
CA ILE A 40 12.56 0.66 18.95
C ILE A 40 13.10 1.77 19.88
N GLU A 41 14.37 2.15 19.66
CA GLU A 41 14.99 3.31 20.32
C GLU A 41 14.90 4.55 19.43
N SER A 42 15.18 4.39 18.11
CA SER A 42 15.13 5.49 17.16
C SER A 42 14.88 5.01 15.74
N VAL A 43 14.30 5.90 14.93
CA VAL A 43 14.14 5.73 13.48
C VAL A 43 14.79 6.93 12.80
N SER A 44 15.69 6.67 11.86
CA SER A 44 16.35 7.68 11.05
C SER A 44 16.13 7.40 9.57
N VAL A 45 15.86 8.44 8.80
CA VAL A 45 15.62 8.33 7.36
C VAL A 45 16.75 9.04 6.61
N LEU A 46 17.51 8.27 5.81
CA LEU A 46 18.54 8.78 4.94
C LEU A 46 17.93 9.04 3.57
N LYS A 47 17.84 10.31 3.21
CA LYS A 47 17.14 10.75 2.00
C LYS A 47 18.08 11.03 0.84
N ASP A 48 19.32 11.47 1.16
CA ASP A 48 20.32 11.90 0.19
C ASP A 48 21.20 10.74 -0.23
N ALA A 49 21.63 10.76 -1.50
CA ALA A 49 22.53 9.75 -2.01
C ALA A 49 23.89 9.72 -1.27
N ALA A 50 24.38 10.87 -0.78
CA ALA A 50 25.62 10.93 -0.01
C ALA A 50 25.47 10.22 1.36
N SER A 51 24.40 10.46 2.10
CA SER A 51 24.13 9.79 3.38
C SER A 51 23.85 8.29 3.23
N ALA A 52 23.19 7.90 2.14
CA ALA A 52 22.81 6.52 1.84
C ALA A 52 23.95 5.71 1.17
N ALA A 53 25.05 6.36 0.72
CA ALA A 53 26.09 5.77 -0.09
C ALA A 53 26.74 4.51 0.51
N ILE A 54 26.93 4.44 1.83
CA ILE A 54 27.52 3.25 2.47
C ILE A 54 26.63 2.01 2.40
N TYR A 55 25.32 2.17 2.14
CA TYR A 55 24.36 1.08 1.98
C TYR A 55 24.21 0.62 0.53
N GLY A 56 24.92 1.30 -0.37
CA GLY A 56 25.16 0.92 -1.76
C GLY A 56 23.93 0.92 -2.63
N SER A 57 23.99 0.09 -3.64
CA SER A 57 22.99 -0.07 -4.68
C SER A 57 21.68 -0.71 -4.20
N ARG A 58 21.51 -0.96 -2.92
CA ARG A 58 20.22 -1.32 -2.31
C ARG A 58 19.45 -0.11 -1.79
N ALA A 59 20.08 1.07 -1.80
CA ALA A 59 19.54 2.30 -1.24
C ALA A 59 19.07 3.38 -2.26
N PRO A 60 18.76 3.05 -3.55
CA PRO A 60 18.39 4.09 -4.53
C PRO A 60 17.07 4.80 -4.18
N TYR A 61 16.23 4.15 -3.38
CA TYR A 61 14.94 4.66 -2.88
C TYR A 61 15.05 5.28 -1.48
N GLY A 62 16.28 5.48 -0.96
CA GLY A 62 16.55 5.93 0.41
C GLY A 62 16.68 4.78 1.40
N VAL A 63 17.02 5.10 2.65
CA VAL A 63 17.21 4.11 3.72
C VAL A 63 16.45 4.53 4.97
N VAL A 64 15.73 3.59 5.56
CA VAL A 64 15.12 3.72 6.88
C VAL A 64 15.95 2.91 7.87
N LEU A 65 16.61 3.58 8.80
CA LEU A 65 17.41 2.96 9.84
C LEU A 65 16.60 2.86 11.12
N ILE A 66 16.32 1.66 11.57
CA ILE A 66 15.67 1.38 12.84
C ILE A 66 16.72 0.86 13.80
N THR A 67 16.95 1.59 14.88
CA THR A 67 17.85 1.16 15.96
C THR A 67 17.02 0.67 17.12
N THR A 68 17.34 -0.51 17.62
CA THR A 68 16.66 -1.06 18.79
C THR A 68 17.40 -0.72 20.07
N LYS A 69 16.70 -0.77 21.21
CA LYS A 69 17.22 -0.43 22.53
C LYS A 69 18.55 -1.11 22.82
N ASP A 70 19.52 -0.34 23.26
CA ASP A 70 20.86 -0.82 23.63
C ASP A 70 21.04 -0.77 25.16
N PRO A 71 21.13 -1.93 25.82
CA PRO A 71 21.29 -2.00 27.27
C PRO A 71 22.65 -1.44 27.77
N SER A 72 23.66 -1.35 26.92
CA SER A 72 24.98 -0.84 27.31
C SER A 72 24.97 0.65 27.71
N LYS A 73 23.94 1.38 27.32
CA LYS A 73 23.72 2.80 27.71
C LYS A 73 23.20 2.96 29.13
N GLN A 74 22.69 1.87 29.75
CA GLN A 74 22.19 1.87 31.12
C GLN A 74 23.27 1.32 32.06
N LYS A 75 23.97 2.20 32.78
CA LYS A 75 24.97 1.79 33.77
C LYS A 75 24.29 1.27 35.05
N ASP A 76 24.69 0.07 35.48
CA ASP A 76 24.42 -0.53 36.81
C ASP A 76 22.95 -0.47 37.28
N LYS A 77 22.00 -0.68 36.35
CA LYS A 77 20.58 -0.75 36.68
C LYS A 77 19.95 -2.03 36.10
N PHE A 78 19.24 -2.71 36.95
CA PHE A 78 18.30 -3.74 36.57
C PHE A 78 16.92 -3.08 36.40
N THR A 79 16.23 -3.36 35.33
CA THR A 79 14.93 -2.75 35.04
C THR A 79 14.02 -3.80 34.42
N VAL A 80 12.81 -3.92 34.96
CA VAL A 80 11.71 -4.67 34.35
C VAL A 80 10.65 -3.68 33.92
N ASN A 81 10.22 -3.78 32.66
CA ASN A 81 9.14 -2.96 32.13
C ASN A 81 8.00 -3.83 31.59
N TYR A 82 6.79 -3.49 31.96
CA TYR A 82 5.57 -4.01 31.35
C TYR A 82 4.83 -2.88 30.66
N THR A 83 4.35 -3.12 29.44
CA THR A 83 3.46 -2.22 28.70
C THR A 83 2.28 -3.00 28.18
N GLY A 84 1.07 -2.61 28.58
CA GLY A 84 -0.20 -3.16 28.09
C GLY A 84 -0.98 -2.08 27.34
N ASN A 85 -1.56 -2.41 26.20
CA ASN A 85 -2.51 -1.59 25.44
C ASN A 85 -3.76 -2.40 25.15
N PHE A 86 -4.93 -1.80 25.37
CA PHE A 86 -6.24 -2.33 25.05
C PHE A 86 -6.91 -1.35 24.10
N SER A 87 -7.24 -1.82 22.91
CA SER A 87 -7.75 -1.01 21.81
C SER A 87 -9.20 -1.36 21.51
N TYR A 88 -10.02 -0.35 21.36
CA TYR A 88 -11.33 -0.38 20.78
C TYR A 88 -11.22 0.20 19.37
N GLU A 89 -11.61 -0.56 18.37
CA GLU A 89 -11.42 -0.21 16.97
C GLU A 89 -12.76 -0.17 16.25
N THR A 90 -12.97 0.90 15.47
CA THR A 90 -14.17 1.08 14.65
C THR A 90 -13.76 1.28 13.20
N PRO A 91 -14.47 0.68 12.22
CA PRO A 91 -14.19 0.96 10.82
C PRO A 91 -14.60 2.41 10.50
N TYR A 92 -13.89 3.02 9.57
CA TYR A 92 -14.36 4.23 8.92
C TYR A 92 -14.17 4.11 7.41
N ALA A 93 -14.88 4.94 6.62
CA ALA A 93 -14.95 4.79 5.16
C ALA A 93 -15.54 3.43 4.73
N VAL A 94 -16.61 2.99 5.41
CA VAL A 94 -17.44 1.88 4.97
C VAL A 94 -18.45 2.42 3.95
N PRO A 95 -18.70 1.71 2.82
CA PRO A 95 -19.68 2.14 1.85
C PRO A 95 -21.07 2.31 2.47
N ASP A 96 -21.69 3.48 2.24
CA ASP A 96 -23.07 3.80 2.63
C ASP A 96 -23.97 3.57 1.41
N VAL A 97 -24.70 2.46 1.42
CA VAL A 97 -25.49 1.99 0.28
C VAL A 97 -26.98 1.99 0.58
N VAL A 98 -27.78 2.04 -0.46
CA VAL A 98 -29.25 1.96 -0.34
C VAL A 98 -29.63 0.56 0.13
N ASP A 99 -30.17 0.47 1.33
CA ASP A 99 -30.68 -0.73 1.97
C ASP A 99 -32.19 -0.98 1.72
N ASP A 100 -32.92 0.05 1.28
CA ASP A 100 -34.31 -0.04 0.87
C ASP A 100 -34.46 -0.82 -0.44
N GLY A 101 -34.86 -2.08 -0.33
CA GLY A 101 -34.93 -2.96 -1.50
C GLY A 101 -35.90 -2.51 -2.58
N TYR A 102 -37.02 -1.80 -2.23
CA TYR A 102 -37.90 -1.24 -3.24
C TYR A 102 -37.25 -0.08 -3.99
N VAL A 103 -36.60 0.83 -3.28
CA VAL A 103 -35.87 1.97 -3.92
C VAL A 103 -34.77 1.45 -4.82
N TRP A 104 -33.99 0.49 -4.36
CA TRP A 104 -32.95 -0.15 -5.14
C TRP A 104 -33.51 -0.85 -6.40
N ALA A 105 -34.60 -1.62 -6.26
CA ALA A 105 -35.23 -2.33 -7.36
C ALA A 105 -35.87 -1.36 -8.39
N TYR A 106 -36.42 -0.25 -7.92
CA TYR A 106 -36.89 0.80 -8.79
C TYR A 106 -35.77 1.42 -9.62
N LEU A 107 -34.64 1.74 -8.99
CA LEU A 107 -33.45 2.27 -9.67
C LEU A 107 -32.84 1.23 -10.61
N PHE A 108 -32.82 -0.05 -10.22
CA PHE A 108 -32.39 -1.15 -11.11
C PHE A 108 -33.22 -1.17 -12.39
N ARG A 109 -34.54 -1.07 -12.28
CA ARG A 109 -35.44 -1.00 -13.42
C ARG A 109 -35.12 0.21 -14.30
N GLU A 110 -34.98 1.40 -13.71
CA GLU A 110 -34.64 2.62 -14.46
C GLU A 110 -33.29 2.46 -15.18
N ALA A 111 -32.28 1.92 -14.52
CA ALA A 111 -30.97 1.69 -15.11
C ALA A 111 -31.01 0.73 -16.31
N GLU A 112 -31.69 -0.42 -16.17
CA GLU A 112 -31.83 -1.42 -17.23
C GLU A 112 -32.69 -0.90 -18.38
N TYR A 113 -33.85 -0.27 -18.07
CA TYR A 113 -34.77 0.25 -19.08
C TYR A 113 -34.10 1.36 -19.92
N ASN A 114 -33.45 2.30 -19.27
CA ASN A 114 -32.79 3.40 -19.96
C ASN A 114 -31.57 2.94 -20.79
N TYR A 115 -30.99 1.79 -20.45
CA TYR A 115 -29.91 1.18 -21.21
C TYR A 115 -30.44 0.35 -22.39
N ARG A 116 -31.39 -0.55 -22.14
CA ARG A 116 -31.83 -1.53 -23.15
C ARG A 116 -33.07 -1.11 -23.94
N GLY A 117 -33.84 -0.15 -23.45
CA GLY A 117 -35.13 0.22 -24.01
C GLY A 117 -36.25 -0.81 -23.78
N ILE A 118 -36.01 -1.86 -22.97
CA ILE A 118 -36.93 -2.93 -22.63
C ILE A 118 -36.97 -3.15 -21.14
N GLU A 119 -38.12 -3.60 -20.62
CA GLU A 119 -38.27 -3.93 -19.21
C GLU A 119 -37.41 -5.15 -18.85
N PRO A 120 -36.72 -5.12 -17.70
CA PRO A 120 -35.98 -6.28 -17.22
C PRO A 120 -36.96 -7.44 -16.88
N THR A 121 -36.47 -8.67 -17.01
CA THR A 121 -37.23 -9.89 -16.68
C THR A 121 -36.67 -10.63 -15.46
N SER A 122 -35.47 -10.27 -15.03
CA SER A 122 -34.82 -10.85 -13.85
C SER A 122 -33.78 -9.90 -13.26
N ILE A 123 -33.56 -9.96 -11.98
CA ILE A 123 -32.45 -9.30 -11.28
C ILE A 123 -31.21 -10.21 -11.36
N ASN A 124 -31.39 -11.46 -10.98
CA ASN A 124 -30.35 -12.52 -11.04
C ASN A 124 -30.99 -13.86 -11.47
N LYS A 125 -30.29 -14.96 -11.24
CA LYS A 125 -30.79 -16.31 -11.61
C LYS A 125 -31.99 -16.78 -10.76
N SER A 126 -32.13 -16.29 -9.52
CA SER A 126 -33.18 -16.72 -8.58
C SER A 126 -34.36 -15.77 -8.52
N GLN A 127 -34.13 -14.47 -8.68
CA GLN A 127 -35.13 -13.42 -8.52
C GLN A 127 -35.65 -12.91 -9.87
N PRO A 128 -36.85 -13.36 -10.32
CA PRO A 128 -37.53 -12.77 -11.48
C PRO A 128 -37.93 -11.31 -11.21
N PHE A 129 -37.97 -10.50 -12.28
CA PHE A 129 -38.44 -9.13 -12.23
C PHE A 129 -39.70 -8.98 -13.11
N SER A 130 -40.70 -8.28 -12.59
CA SER A 130 -41.84 -7.75 -13.38
C SER A 130 -42.35 -6.44 -12.79
N LYS A 131 -43.16 -5.70 -13.56
CA LYS A 131 -43.80 -4.48 -13.04
C LYS A 131 -44.80 -4.80 -11.92
N GLU A 132 -45.48 -5.92 -12.03
CA GLU A 132 -46.43 -6.41 -11.01
C GLU A 132 -45.70 -6.76 -9.72
N TRP A 133 -44.53 -7.40 -9.80
CA TRP A 133 -43.70 -7.65 -8.64
C TRP A 133 -43.27 -6.33 -7.98
N LEU A 134 -42.77 -5.36 -8.77
CA LEU A 134 -42.32 -4.06 -8.25
C LEU A 134 -43.47 -3.28 -7.59
N GLU A 135 -44.67 -3.30 -8.20
CA GLU A 135 -45.87 -2.67 -7.59
C GLU A 135 -46.31 -3.39 -6.34
N THR A 136 -46.29 -4.73 -6.31
CA THR A 136 -46.55 -5.50 -5.09
C THR A 136 -45.57 -5.13 -4.00
N PHE A 137 -44.29 -4.98 -4.33
CA PHE A 137 -43.26 -4.54 -3.37
C PHE A 137 -43.60 -3.16 -2.80
N ARG A 138 -43.98 -2.22 -3.66
CA ARG A 138 -44.43 -0.88 -3.24
C ARG A 138 -45.59 -0.93 -2.27
N GLN A 139 -46.63 -1.74 -2.58
CA GLN A 139 -47.81 -1.86 -1.74
C GLN A 139 -47.47 -2.52 -0.38
N ARG A 140 -46.60 -3.53 -0.38
CA ARG A 140 -46.09 -4.16 0.85
C ARG A 140 -45.37 -3.15 1.73
N LYS A 141 -44.48 -2.33 1.14
CA LYS A 141 -43.78 -1.26 1.84
C LYS A 141 -44.76 -0.24 2.45
N LEU A 142 -45.73 0.24 1.68
CA LEU A 142 -46.73 1.20 2.15
C LEU A 142 -47.60 0.62 3.28
N ALA A 143 -47.89 -0.68 3.25
CA ALA A 143 -48.62 -1.39 4.28
C ALA A 143 -47.78 -1.71 5.53
N GLY A 144 -46.49 -1.39 5.56
CA GLY A 144 -45.59 -1.73 6.66
C GLY A 144 -45.33 -3.24 6.81
N ASN A 145 -45.47 -4.01 5.73
CA ASN A 145 -45.22 -5.43 5.76
C ASN A 145 -43.72 -5.74 5.82
N THR A 146 -43.29 -6.38 6.91
CA THR A 146 -41.87 -6.69 7.20
C THR A 146 -41.44 -8.09 6.72
N LEU A 147 -42.31 -8.90 6.15
CA LEU A 147 -41.96 -10.21 5.59
C LEU A 147 -41.07 -10.01 4.35
N GLN A 148 -39.83 -10.44 4.45
CA GLN A 148 -38.80 -10.25 3.42
C GLN A 148 -38.88 -11.26 2.27
N ALA A 149 -39.61 -12.37 2.46
CA ALA A 149 -39.85 -13.39 1.44
C ALA A 149 -41.28 -13.93 1.50
N ALA A 150 -41.78 -14.38 0.36
CA ALA A 150 -43.04 -15.13 0.23
C ALA A 150 -42.77 -16.42 -0.54
N VAL A 151 -43.49 -17.49 -0.23
CA VAL A 151 -43.46 -18.76 -0.96
C VAL A 151 -44.55 -18.74 -2.02
N GLY A 152 -44.22 -18.92 -3.28
CA GLY A 152 -45.15 -19.03 -4.37
C GLY A 152 -45.90 -20.37 -4.38
N PRO A 153 -46.97 -20.49 -5.19
CA PRO A 153 -47.72 -21.76 -5.31
C PRO A 153 -46.87 -22.92 -5.82
N ASP A 154 -45.75 -22.63 -6.50
CA ASP A 154 -44.77 -23.59 -7.02
C ASP A 154 -43.69 -23.95 -6.00
N GLY A 155 -43.77 -23.41 -4.77
CA GLY A 155 -42.77 -23.58 -3.72
C GLY A 155 -41.52 -22.67 -3.89
N LYS A 156 -41.53 -21.79 -4.88
CA LYS A 156 -40.41 -20.88 -5.13
C LYS A 156 -40.48 -19.66 -4.22
N TYR A 157 -39.33 -19.22 -3.70
CA TYR A 157 -39.22 -17.98 -2.95
C TYR A 157 -39.34 -16.76 -3.89
N THR A 158 -40.04 -15.75 -3.40
CA THR A 158 -40.12 -14.40 -4.00
C THR A 158 -39.75 -13.39 -2.91
N TYR A 159 -38.77 -12.54 -3.20
CA TYR A 159 -38.19 -11.69 -2.18
C TYR A 159 -38.70 -10.25 -2.26
N TYR A 160 -38.77 -9.62 -1.07
CA TYR A 160 -39.15 -8.22 -0.83
C TYR A 160 -38.30 -7.68 0.33
N GLY A 161 -36.97 -7.93 0.26
CA GLY A 161 -36.03 -7.63 1.34
C GLY A 161 -35.67 -6.16 1.44
N ASN A 162 -35.07 -5.82 2.56
CA ASN A 162 -34.37 -4.54 2.82
C ASN A 162 -33.08 -4.89 3.56
N GLU A 163 -32.12 -5.42 2.84
CA GLU A 163 -30.88 -5.94 3.42
C GLU A 163 -29.71 -5.00 3.19
N ASP A 164 -29.03 -4.59 4.26
CA ASP A 164 -27.73 -3.97 4.17
C ASP A 164 -26.62 -5.02 4.28
N TYR A 165 -26.03 -5.37 3.14
CA TYR A 165 -24.99 -6.38 3.07
C TYR A 165 -23.67 -5.93 3.69
N TYR A 166 -23.40 -4.63 3.78
CA TYR A 166 -22.19 -4.12 4.44
C TYR A 166 -22.35 -4.11 5.96
N ASP A 167 -23.53 -3.76 6.47
CA ASP A 167 -23.87 -3.87 7.88
C ASP A 167 -23.84 -5.35 8.33
N ALA A 168 -24.39 -6.24 7.51
CA ALA A 168 -24.32 -7.68 7.76
C ALA A 168 -22.88 -8.23 7.72
N LEU A 169 -22.00 -7.67 6.89
CA LEU A 169 -20.61 -8.11 6.76
C LEU A 169 -19.76 -7.72 7.96
N TYR A 170 -19.93 -6.49 8.47
CA TYR A 170 -19.04 -5.88 9.44
C TYR A 170 -19.63 -5.80 10.84
N LYS A 171 -18.77 -5.98 11.83
CA LYS A 171 -19.06 -5.59 13.22
C LYS A 171 -18.96 -4.06 13.33
N ASP A 172 -19.77 -3.44 14.17
CA ASP A 172 -19.64 -2.02 14.50
C ASP A 172 -18.28 -1.67 15.09
N HIS A 173 -17.69 -2.60 15.80
CA HIS A 173 -16.39 -2.46 16.45
C HIS A 173 -15.71 -3.80 16.69
N THR A 174 -14.41 -3.72 16.91
CA THR A 174 -13.58 -4.86 17.28
C THR A 174 -12.56 -4.46 18.34
N PHE A 175 -11.83 -5.45 18.85
CA PHE A 175 -10.84 -5.25 19.90
C PHE A 175 -9.45 -5.74 19.46
N ALA A 176 -8.42 -5.04 19.95
CA ALA A 176 -7.06 -5.52 19.89
C ALA A 176 -6.39 -5.34 21.25
N GLN A 177 -5.43 -6.20 21.55
CA GLN A 177 -4.63 -6.09 22.75
C GLN A 177 -3.15 -6.36 22.49
N SER A 178 -2.30 -5.64 23.22
CA SER A 178 -0.86 -5.82 23.14
C SER A 178 -0.25 -5.86 24.53
N HIS A 179 0.49 -6.90 24.82
CA HIS A 179 1.20 -7.08 26.08
C HIS A 179 2.69 -7.23 25.80
N ASN A 180 3.51 -6.39 26.40
CA ASN A 180 4.94 -6.40 26.24
C ASN A 180 5.63 -6.42 27.60
N VAL A 181 6.55 -7.34 27.80
CA VAL A 181 7.46 -7.39 28.95
C VAL A 181 8.88 -7.24 28.45
N SER A 182 9.68 -6.42 29.10
CA SER A 182 11.11 -6.33 28.81
C SER A 182 11.93 -6.29 30.10
N ILE A 183 13.09 -6.91 30.05
CA ILE A 183 14.08 -6.95 31.12
C ILE A 183 15.40 -6.47 30.58
N SER A 184 16.03 -5.52 31.27
CA SER A 184 17.33 -5.01 30.88
C SER A 184 18.24 -4.82 32.10
N GLY A 185 19.55 -4.99 31.92
CA GLY A 185 20.52 -4.76 32.94
C GLY A 185 21.95 -4.66 32.41
N SER A 186 22.83 -4.06 33.19
CA SER A 186 24.26 -3.92 32.89
C SER A 186 25.07 -3.92 34.18
N ASN A 187 26.24 -4.55 34.18
CA ASN A 187 27.20 -4.50 35.24
C ASN A 187 28.56 -3.93 34.81
N GLY A 188 28.56 -3.12 33.73
CA GLY A 188 29.75 -2.54 33.13
C GLY A 188 30.54 -3.48 32.20
N LYS A 189 30.51 -4.78 32.40
CA LYS A 189 31.16 -5.80 31.54
C LYS A 189 30.15 -6.52 30.64
N ILE A 190 28.99 -6.83 31.18
CA ILE A 190 27.93 -7.51 30.45
C ILE A 190 26.69 -6.64 30.53
N SER A 191 26.05 -6.43 29.40
CA SER A 191 24.75 -5.78 29.27
C SER A 191 23.80 -6.67 28.51
N TYR A 192 22.53 -6.70 28.91
CA TYR A 192 21.51 -7.50 28.27
C TYR A 192 20.18 -6.76 28.20
N TYR A 193 19.43 -7.05 27.16
CA TYR A 193 18.04 -6.65 26.95
C TYR A 193 17.28 -7.85 26.40
N THR A 194 16.18 -8.21 27.06
CA THR A 194 15.27 -9.25 26.58
C THR A 194 13.86 -8.72 26.62
N SER A 195 13.10 -8.93 25.55
CA SER A 195 11.68 -8.58 25.47
C SER A 195 10.86 -9.72 24.91
N ALA A 196 9.59 -9.75 25.32
CA ALA A 196 8.57 -10.62 24.74
C ALA A 196 7.29 -9.81 24.57
N ARG A 197 6.67 -9.89 23.39
CA ARG A 197 5.40 -9.24 23.08
C ARG A 197 4.40 -10.26 22.55
N LEU A 198 3.16 -10.13 23.00
CA LEU A 198 2.00 -10.75 22.38
C LEU A 198 1.06 -9.64 21.88
N TYR A 199 0.65 -9.74 20.63
CA TYR A 199 -0.39 -8.90 20.03
C TYR A 199 -1.47 -9.82 19.49
N ASP A 200 -2.70 -9.50 19.81
CA ASP A 200 -3.88 -10.23 19.41
C ASP A 200 -4.92 -9.23 18.87
N TYR A 201 -5.46 -9.52 17.71
CA TYR A 201 -6.44 -8.71 17.03
C TYR A 201 -7.61 -9.59 16.58
N ASP A 202 -8.80 -9.24 17.01
CA ASP A 202 -10.04 -9.78 16.48
C ASP A 202 -10.45 -8.97 15.25
N GLY A 203 -10.76 -9.66 14.17
CA GLY A 203 -11.12 -9.01 12.92
C GLY A 203 -12.52 -8.39 12.93
N LEU A 204 -12.83 -7.76 11.81
CA LEU A 204 -14.03 -6.95 11.65
C LEU A 204 -15.23 -7.73 11.11
N PHE A 205 -15.04 -8.92 10.50
CA PHE A 205 -16.16 -9.65 9.89
C PHE A 205 -17.10 -10.25 10.95
N ASN A 206 -18.42 -10.13 10.70
CA ASN A 206 -19.44 -10.73 11.54
C ASN A 206 -19.43 -12.27 11.48
N TYR A 207 -19.16 -12.83 10.30
CA TYR A 207 -19.17 -14.27 10.08
C TYR A 207 -17.75 -14.79 9.99
N ASN A 208 -17.39 -15.79 10.85
CA ASN A 208 -16.09 -16.44 10.85
C ASN A 208 -14.93 -15.43 10.74
N SER A 209 -14.90 -14.49 11.68
CA SER A 209 -14.03 -13.31 11.63
C SER A 209 -12.57 -13.63 11.32
N ASP A 210 -11.96 -12.73 10.59
CA ASP A 210 -10.51 -12.73 10.46
C ASP A 210 -9.82 -12.53 11.81
N THR A 211 -8.64 -13.10 11.99
CA THR A 211 -7.86 -12.97 13.23
C THR A 211 -6.38 -12.79 12.90
N TYR A 212 -5.71 -11.97 13.70
CA TYR A 212 -4.27 -11.78 13.57
C TYR A 212 -3.59 -11.83 14.93
N ARG A 213 -2.63 -12.74 15.08
CA ARG A 213 -1.84 -12.90 16.30
C ARG A 213 -0.36 -12.87 16.00
N THR A 214 0.37 -12.03 16.72
CA THR A 214 1.83 -11.93 16.62
C THR A 214 2.49 -12.15 17.96
N MET A 215 3.51 -13.00 17.99
CA MET A 215 4.43 -13.18 19.10
C MET A 215 5.83 -12.75 18.69
N ASN A 216 6.41 -11.79 19.40
CA ASN A 216 7.78 -11.34 19.19
C ASN A 216 8.63 -11.68 20.42
N MET A 217 9.84 -12.14 20.21
CA MET A 217 10.86 -12.32 21.25
C MET A 217 12.19 -11.78 20.77
N ARG A 218 12.86 -11.02 21.61
CA ARG A 218 14.19 -10.46 21.33
C ARG A 218 15.10 -10.66 22.51
N THR A 219 16.36 -11.01 22.24
CA THR A 219 17.41 -11.02 23.24
C THR A 219 18.67 -10.40 22.64
N LYS A 220 19.17 -9.34 23.28
CA LYS A 220 20.42 -8.65 22.91
C LYS A 220 21.38 -8.70 24.09
N ILE A 221 22.54 -9.29 23.90
CA ILE A 221 23.58 -9.42 24.91
C ILE A 221 24.86 -8.80 24.34
N SER A 222 25.55 -8.02 25.16
CA SER A 222 26.88 -7.50 24.84
C SER A 222 27.83 -7.75 25.97
N ALA A 223 29.03 -8.26 25.68
CA ALA A 223 30.08 -8.53 26.64
C ALA A 223 31.38 -7.83 26.26
N GLN A 224 31.94 -7.05 27.18
CA GLN A 224 33.31 -6.53 27.11
C GLN A 224 34.26 -7.61 27.58
N VAL A 225 34.74 -8.46 26.65
CA VAL A 225 35.58 -9.62 26.98
C VAL A 225 36.98 -9.18 27.42
N PHE A 226 37.58 -8.25 26.68
CA PHE A 226 38.81 -7.54 27.00
C PHE A 226 38.59 -6.05 26.76
N ASN A 227 39.44 -5.21 27.31
CA ASN A 227 39.33 -3.76 27.11
C ASN A 227 39.30 -3.36 25.63
N TRP A 228 39.87 -4.18 24.77
CA TRP A 228 39.94 -3.97 23.33
C TRP A 228 38.92 -4.81 22.53
N LEU A 229 38.21 -5.79 23.15
CA LEU A 229 37.26 -6.67 22.45
C LEU A 229 35.87 -6.66 23.10
N LYS A 230 34.88 -6.23 22.35
CA LYS A 230 33.46 -6.35 22.67
C LYS A 230 32.80 -7.34 21.72
N ILE A 231 32.03 -8.28 22.25
CA ILE A 231 31.20 -9.23 21.50
C ILE A 231 29.74 -8.92 21.80
N SER A 232 28.93 -8.82 20.78
CA SER A 232 27.48 -8.62 20.92
C SER A 232 26.73 -9.67 20.10
N ASN A 233 25.62 -10.16 20.64
CA ASN A 233 24.70 -11.05 19.92
C ASN A 233 23.27 -10.52 20.07
N ASN A 234 22.52 -10.52 18.96
CA ASN A 234 21.13 -10.10 18.89
C ASN A 234 20.32 -11.19 18.21
N ILE A 235 19.38 -11.78 18.92
CA ILE A 235 18.46 -12.81 18.43
C ILE A 235 17.07 -12.22 18.40
N ASP A 236 16.39 -12.33 17.26
CA ASP A 236 15.00 -11.94 17.05
C ASP A 236 14.21 -13.14 16.59
N TYR A 237 13.08 -13.41 17.22
CA TYR A 237 12.11 -14.40 16.77
C TYR A 237 10.73 -13.75 16.67
N THR A 238 10.06 -13.96 15.53
CA THR A 238 8.68 -13.52 15.31
C THR A 238 7.87 -14.69 14.77
N HIS A 239 6.68 -14.84 15.31
CA HIS A 239 5.69 -15.82 14.88
C HIS A 239 4.35 -15.11 14.66
N ASP A 240 3.93 -15.03 13.42
CA ASP A 240 2.65 -14.43 13.01
C ASP A 240 1.69 -15.50 12.54
N LYS A 241 0.44 -15.39 12.95
CA LYS A 241 -0.68 -16.16 12.42
C LYS A 241 -1.76 -15.23 11.95
N TYR A 242 -2.25 -15.45 10.74
CA TYR A 242 -3.36 -14.73 10.15
C TYR A 242 -4.36 -15.73 9.59
N THR A 243 -5.61 -15.60 9.97
CA THR A 243 -6.73 -16.37 9.42
C THR A 243 -7.70 -15.38 8.78
N GLN A 244 -8.13 -15.66 7.57
CA GLN A 244 -9.07 -14.83 6.82
C GLN A 244 -10.15 -15.71 6.20
N PRO A 245 -11.46 -15.40 6.37
CA PRO A 245 -12.51 -16.04 5.60
C PRO A 245 -12.44 -15.58 4.14
N LEU A 246 -12.94 -16.42 3.23
CA LEU A 246 -12.97 -16.15 1.80
C LEU A 246 -14.42 -16.18 1.30
N GLY A 247 -14.66 -15.52 0.16
CA GLY A 247 -15.88 -15.62 -0.60
C GLY A 247 -16.09 -17.02 -1.20
N TYR A 248 -17.07 -17.17 -2.10
CA TYR A 248 -17.28 -18.47 -2.75
C TYR A 248 -16.20 -18.77 -3.84
N ALA A 249 -16.10 -20.04 -4.26
CA ALA A 249 -14.96 -20.58 -5.02
C ALA A 249 -14.65 -19.92 -6.37
N GLU A 250 -15.65 -19.43 -7.09
CA GLU A 250 -15.45 -18.77 -8.40
C GLU A 250 -14.84 -17.38 -8.32
N GLN A 251 -14.82 -16.77 -7.13
CA GLN A 251 -14.26 -15.43 -6.96
C GLN A 251 -12.82 -15.53 -6.48
N ASN A 252 -11.91 -14.93 -7.23
CA ASN A 252 -10.51 -14.83 -6.86
C ASN A 252 -10.36 -14.23 -5.45
N GLU A 253 -9.75 -15.01 -4.58
CA GLU A 253 -9.16 -14.64 -3.30
C GLU A 253 -9.67 -13.35 -2.63
N GLY A 254 -10.77 -13.44 -1.85
CA GLY A 254 -11.13 -12.39 -0.91
C GLY A 254 -11.82 -11.16 -1.47
N LEU A 255 -12.35 -11.21 -2.67
CA LEU A 255 -13.12 -10.09 -3.24
C LEU A 255 -14.58 -10.03 -2.73
N VAL A 256 -14.81 -10.34 -1.46
CA VAL A 256 -16.11 -10.24 -0.84
C VAL A 256 -16.79 -8.88 -1.08
N TRP A 257 -16.02 -7.79 -1.05
CA TRP A 257 -16.51 -6.43 -1.31
C TRP A 257 -17.03 -6.25 -2.74
N LYS A 258 -16.31 -6.79 -3.73
CA LYS A 258 -16.76 -6.77 -5.12
C LYS A 258 -17.98 -7.65 -5.33
N ALA A 259 -18.02 -8.78 -4.65
CA ALA A 259 -19.17 -9.68 -4.65
C ALA A 259 -20.41 -9.00 -4.07
N ILE A 260 -20.30 -8.34 -2.92
CA ILE A 260 -21.39 -7.55 -2.33
C ILE A 260 -21.83 -6.44 -3.28
N ASN A 261 -20.90 -5.69 -3.85
CA ASN A 261 -21.26 -4.62 -4.80
C ASN A 261 -22.04 -5.12 -6.02
N MET A 262 -21.75 -6.32 -6.51
CA MET A 262 -22.37 -6.88 -7.71
C MET A 262 -23.56 -7.79 -7.46
N GLU A 263 -23.63 -8.44 -6.33
CA GLU A 263 -24.55 -9.55 -6.08
C GLU A 263 -25.33 -9.40 -4.75
N GLY A 264 -24.92 -8.46 -3.88
CA GLY A 264 -25.64 -8.16 -2.65
C GLY A 264 -26.86 -7.29 -2.90
N HIS A 265 -27.93 -7.86 -3.44
CA HIS A 265 -29.13 -7.11 -3.83
C HIS A 265 -29.99 -6.83 -2.60
N PRO A 266 -30.23 -5.57 -2.20
CA PRO A 266 -31.03 -5.27 -1.01
C PRO A 266 -32.44 -5.88 -1.03
N SER A 267 -33.02 -6.05 -2.22
CA SER A 267 -34.34 -6.69 -2.38
C SER A 267 -34.38 -8.19 -2.06
N GLU A 268 -33.22 -8.84 -1.95
CA GLU A 268 -33.10 -10.27 -1.61
C GLU A 268 -32.28 -10.39 -0.30
N PRO A 269 -32.87 -10.91 0.80
CA PRO A 269 -32.19 -11.05 2.08
C PRO A 269 -31.07 -12.09 1.99
N ILE A 270 -30.15 -12.09 2.96
CA ILE A 270 -29.06 -13.09 3.02
C ILE A 270 -29.61 -14.50 3.24
N PHE A 271 -30.65 -14.62 4.08
CA PHE A 271 -31.23 -15.90 4.45
C PHE A 271 -32.69 -16.01 4.02
N ASN A 272 -33.08 -17.20 3.60
CA ASN A 272 -34.45 -17.61 3.44
C ASN A 272 -35.14 -17.79 4.81
N PRO A 273 -36.48 -17.83 4.85
CA PRO A 273 -37.22 -18.08 6.10
C PRO A 273 -36.90 -19.42 6.77
N ASP A 274 -36.44 -20.42 6.02
CA ASP A 274 -35.99 -21.72 6.52
C ASP A 274 -34.51 -21.73 7.00
N GLY A 275 -33.83 -20.59 6.95
CA GLY A 275 -32.45 -20.43 7.38
C GLY A 275 -31.41 -20.82 6.33
N THR A 276 -31.79 -21.27 5.15
CA THR A 276 -30.87 -21.48 4.02
C THR A 276 -30.46 -20.15 3.43
N LEU A 277 -29.28 -20.11 2.77
CA LEU A 277 -28.84 -18.90 2.04
C LEU A 277 -29.72 -18.67 0.81
N THR A 278 -29.99 -17.41 0.50
CA THR A 278 -30.53 -17.01 -0.81
C THR A 278 -29.41 -17.04 -1.85
N HIS A 279 -29.73 -16.86 -3.13
CA HIS A 279 -28.73 -16.76 -4.18
C HIS A 279 -27.80 -15.53 -3.99
N SER A 280 -28.37 -14.35 -3.67
CA SER A 280 -27.59 -13.13 -3.39
C SER A 280 -26.74 -13.28 -2.12
N GLY A 281 -27.31 -13.87 -1.06
CA GLY A 281 -26.56 -14.16 0.17
C GLY A 281 -25.40 -15.12 -0.07
N ALA A 282 -25.61 -16.18 -0.82
CA ALA A 282 -24.55 -17.14 -1.15
C ALA A 282 -23.44 -16.52 -2.00
N ARG A 283 -23.79 -15.70 -3.01
CA ARG A 283 -22.80 -15.04 -3.89
C ARG A 283 -22.01 -13.95 -3.19
N SER A 284 -22.59 -13.24 -2.26
CA SER A 284 -21.94 -12.11 -1.56
C SER A 284 -21.16 -12.55 -0.32
N VAL A 285 -21.85 -13.11 0.68
CA VAL A 285 -21.24 -13.42 1.99
C VAL A 285 -21.24 -14.93 2.30
N GLY A 286 -21.74 -15.78 1.42
CA GLY A 286 -21.99 -17.20 1.71
C GLY A 286 -20.74 -17.98 2.08
N GLY A 287 -19.60 -17.71 1.47
CA GLY A 287 -18.34 -18.35 1.84
C GLY A 287 -17.91 -18.03 3.27
N LEU A 288 -18.20 -16.79 3.75
CA LEU A 288 -17.95 -16.39 5.13
C LEU A 288 -18.96 -17.06 6.08
N VAL A 289 -20.25 -17.06 5.70
CA VAL A 289 -21.33 -17.62 6.51
C VAL A 289 -21.14 -19.12 6.76
N THR A 290 -20.79 -19.89 5.74
CA THR A 290 -20.54 -21.33 5.88
C THR A 290 -19.31 -21.66 6.69
N GLY A 291 -18.31 -20.76 6.76
CA GLY A 291 -17.04 -20.98 7.45
C GLY A 291 -16.10 -22.00 6.79
N ASN A 292 -16.50 -22.56 5.65
CA ASN A 292 -15.72 -23.56 4.94
C ASN A 292 -14.69 -22.97 3.95
N ASN A 293 -14.81 -21.67 3.66
CA ASN A 293 -13.91 -20.94 2.79
C ASN A 293 -12.98 -20.05 3.63
N TRP A 294 -11.70 -20.40 3.67
CA TRP A 294 -10.74 -19.68 4.50
C TRP A 294 -9.31 -19.78 3.95
N MET A 295 -8.47 -18.87 4.41
CA MET A 295 -7.01 -18.86 4.21
C MET A 295 -6.33 -18.65 5.55
N LYS A 296 -5.43 -19.56 5.90
CA LYS A 296 -4.60 -19.51 7.10
C LYS A 296 -3.15 -19.30 6.69
N ARG A 297 -2.52 -18.26 7.21
CA ARG A 297 -1.10 -17.94 6.96
C ARG A 297 -0.32 -17.97 8.25
N THR A 298 0.79 -18.64 8.25
CA THR A 298 1.74 -18.66 9.37
C THR A 298 3.10 -18.22 8.87
N THR A 299 3.66 -17.17 9.48
CA THR A 299 5.04 -16.72 9.18
C THR A 299 5.90 -16.88 10.43
N LYS A 300 7.03 -17.56 10.31
CA LYS A 300 8.04 -17.68 11.37
C LYS A 300 9.33 -17.07 10.86
N THR A 301 9.88 -16.13 11.60
CA THR A 301 11.16 -15.49 11.25
C THR A 301 12.10 -15.60 12.43
N LEU A 302 13.25 -16.18 12.21
CA LEU A 302 14.38 -16.20 13.17
C LEU A 302 15.55 -15.44 12.55
N LYS A 303 16.06 -14.44 13.27
CA LYS A 303 17.24 -13.68 12.90
C LYS A 303 18.25 -13.71 14.03
N ASN A 304 19.50 -13.99 13.72
CA ASN A 304 20.62 -13.88 14.64
C ASN A 304 21.70 -12.99 14.03
N THR A 305 22.21 -12.04 14.80
CA THR A 305 23.34 -11.18 14.41
C THR A 305 24.39 -11.21 15.49
N THR A 306 25.59 -11.64 15.15
CA THR A 306 26.77 -11.58 16.02
C THR A 306 27.69 -10.48 15.53
N THR A 307 28.08 -9.58 16.43
CA THR A 307 28.98 -8.45 16.13
C THR A 307 30.23 -8.53 17.00
N LEU A 308 31.39 -8.41 16.35
CA LEU A 308 32.69 -8.29 16.99
C LEU A 308 33.19 -6.85 16.80
N ASN A 309 33.56 -6.19 17.89
CA ASN A 309 34.17 -4.87 17.87
C ASN A 309 35.53 -4.94 18.54
N ILE A 310 36.57 -4.62 17.79
CA ILE A 310 37.97 -4.56 18.25
C ILE A 310 38.42 -3.10 18.23
N THR A 311 38.87 -2.59 19.36
CA THR A 311 39.34 -1.21 19.49
C THR A 311 40.83 -1.19 19.81
N MET A 312 41.61 -0.34 19.13
CA MET A 312 43.06 -0.18 19.23
C MET A 312 43.43 1.29 19.24
N LEU A 313 44.70 1.61 19.53
CA LEU A 313 45.27 2.96 19.48
C LEU A 313 44.44 3.97 20.28
N ASP A 314 44.17 3.67 21.52
CA ASP A 314 43.35 4.52 22.41
C ASP A 314 41.99 4.86 21.79
N ASN A 315 41.32 3.87 21.25
CA ASN A 315 40.02 3.93 20.59
C ASN A 315 40.00 4.70 19.25
N LYS A 316 41.16 5.06 18.70
CA LYS A 316 41.26 5.75 17.41
C LYS A 316 41.04 4.81 16.22
N LEU A 317 41.43 3.54 16.38
CA LEU A 317 41.25 2.50 15.35
C LEU A 317 40.26 1.47 15.84
N ARG A 318 39.20 1.24 15.07
CA ARG A 318 38.14 0.27 15.35
C ARG A 318 37.95 -0.68 14.17
N PHE A 319 37.89 -1.98 14.46
CA PHE A 319 37.46 -3.00 13.51
C PHE A 319 36.11 -3.52 13.95
N THR A 320 35.18 -3.56 13.01
CA THR A 320 33.86 -4.16 13.25
C THR A 320 33.62 -5.26 12.24
N GLY A 321 33.23 -6.42 12.74
CA GLY A 321 32.76 -7.53 11.91
C GLY A 321 31.38 -7.97 12.41
N ASP A 322 30.41 -8.05 11.52
CA ASP A 322 29.12 -8.66 11.85
C ASP A 322 28.79 -9.79 10.88
N PHE A 323 28.14 -10.80 11.44
CA PHE A 323 27.56 -11.92 10.72
C PHE A 323 26.10 -12.05 11.12
N SER A 324 25.22 -12.05 10.13
CA SER A 324 23.79 -12.21 10.31
C SER A 324 23.25 -13.38 9.52
N PHE A 325 22.41 -14.16 10.16
CA PHE A 325 21.64 -15.24 9.56
C PHE A 325 20.15 -15.01 9.83
N ARG A 326 19.32 -15.11 8.81
CA ARG A 326 17.85 -15.03 8.91
C ARG A 326 17.21 -16.17 8.15
N THR A 327 16.28 -16.88 8.79
CA THR A 327 15.35 -17.77 8.10
C THR A 327 13.93 -17.21 8.25
N LYS A 328 13.16 -17.29 7.17
CA LYS A 328 11.74 -16.98 7.15
C LYS A 328 11.02 -18.14 6.52
N ASP A 329 10.19 -18.81 7.31
CA ASP A 329 9.28 -19.86 6.87
C ASP A 329 7.87 -19.28 6.77
N PHE A 330 7.23 -19.46 5.62
CA PHE A 330 5.85 -19.04 5.34
C PHE A 330 5.06 -20.26 4.93
N ILE A 331 3.95 -20.49 5.63
CA ILE A 331 3.00 -21.56 5.35
C ILE A 331 1.66 -20.92 5.07
N GLU A 332 1.02 -21.32 3.97
CA GLU A 332 -0.32 -20.89 3.60
C GLU A 332 -1.16 -22.11 3.30
N ASP A 333 -2.23 -22.28 4.06
CA ASP A 333 -3.28 -23.26 3.82
C ASP A 333 -4.52 -22.51 3.36
N LYS A 334 -5.11 -22.93 2.24
CA LYS A 334 -6.31 -22.33 1.68
C LYS A 334 -7.32 -23.41 1.34
N LYS A 335 -8.54 -23.24 1.82
CA LYS A 335 -9.68 -24.08 1.49
C LYS A 335 -10.76 -23.24 0.82
N THR A 336 -11.30 -23.75 -0.28
CA THR A 336 -12.46 -23.19 -0.94
C THR A 336 -13.46 -24.29 -1.21
N THR A 337 -14.75 -24.02 -1.03
CA THR A 337 -15.83 -24.96 -1.26
C THR A 337 -16.97 -24.28 -2.00
N ALA A 338 -17.75 -25.05 -2.75
CA ALA A 338 -19.02 -24.62 -3.29
C ALA A 338 -19.97 -24.20 -2.16
N VAL A 339 -20.74 -23.14 -2.38
CA VAL A 339 -21.60 -22.56 -1.36
C VAL A 339 -23.06 -23.01 -1.58
N PRO A 340 -23.70 -23.65 -0.59
CA PRO A 340 -25.10 -24.06 -0.70
C PRO A 340 -26.04 -22.84 -0.65
N TYR A 341 -27.11 -22.87 -1.45
CA TYR A 341 -28.20 -21.91 -1.40
C TYR A 341 -29.51 -22.58 -1.80
N SER A 342 -30.63 -21.89 -1.61
CA SER A 342 -31.94 -22.40 -1.97
C SER A 342 -32.79 -21.35 -2.67
N ASP A 343 -33.51 -21.74 -3.73
CA ASP A 343 -34.55 -20.95 -4.40
C ASP A 343 -35.96 -21.48 -4.06
N TYR A 344 -36.03 -22.70 -3.48
CA TYR A 344 -37.24 -23.40 -3.14
C TYR A 344 -37.13 -24.00 -1.76
N GLU A 345 -38.20 -24.00 -0.99
CA GLU A 345 -38.21 -24.61 0.33
C GLU A 345 -37.74 -26.07 0.28
N GLY A 346 -36.73 -26.40 1.06
CA GLY A 346 -36.15 -27.74 1.15
C GLY A 346 -35.28 -28.21 -0.03
N VAL A 347 -34.99 -27.37 -1.04
CA VAL A 347 -34.18 -27.72 -2.20
C VAL A 347 -32.85 -27.00 -2.17
N ILE A 348 -31.77 -27.72 -1.93
CA ILE A 348 -30.40 -27.15 -1.92
C ILE A 348 -29.80 -27.18 -3.30
N LYS A 349 -29.26 -26.05 -3.71
CA LYS A 349 -28.41 -25.85 -4.90
C LYS A 349 -27.02 -25.37 -4.44
N TYR A 350 -26.05 -25.41 -5.34
CA TYR A 350 -24.70 -24.96 -5.04
C TYR A 350 -24.25 -23.89 -6.02
N LEU A 351 -23.58 -22.88 -5.50
CA LEU A 351 -22.71 -22.02 -6.29
C LEU A 351 -21.34 -22.70 -6.40
N GLY A 352 -20.90 -22.90 -7.63
CA GLY A 352 -19.78 -23.78 -7.92
C GLY A 352 -20.19 -25.25 -8.02
N VAL A 353 -19.27 -26.07 -8.43
CA VAL A 353 -19.43 -27.52 -8.60
C VAL A 353 -18.54 -28.19 -7.55
N PRO A 354 -19.13 -28.88 -6.55
CA PRO A 354 -18.33 -29.48 -5.47
C PRO A 354 -17.16 -30.33 -5.95
N GLU A 355 -17.35 -31.13 -7.01
CA GLU A 355 -16.30 -31.99 -7.56
C GLU A 355 -15.08 -31.23 -8.08
N THR A 356 -15.23 -29.98 -8.51
CA THR A 356 -14.16 -29.17 -9.13
C THR A 356 -13.74 -27.98 -8.26
N ASP A 357 -14.65 -27.40 -7.50
CA ASP A 357 -14.44 -26.15 -6.77
C ASP A 357 -14.14 -26.34 -5.28
N ASP A 358 -14.52 -27.52 -4.72
CA ASP A 358 -14.09 -27.91 -3.38
C ASP A 358 -12.65 -28.36 -3.45
N LYS A 359 -11.75 -27.54 -2.94
CA LYS A 359 -10.30 -27.74 -3.06
C LYS A 359 -9.51 -27.25 -1.85
N MET A 360 -8.37 -27.87 -1.68
CA MET A 360 -7.36 -27.51 -0.71
C MET A 360 -6.05 -27.15 -1.40
N LEU A 361 -5.43 -26.06 -0.96
CA LEU A 361 -4.07 -25.67 -1.33
C LEU A 361 -3.23 -25.62 -0.07
N GLU A 362 -2.05 -26.22 -0.15
CA GLU A 362 -0.98 -26.11 0.85
C GLU A 362 0.26 -25.53 0.16
N LYS A 363 0.82 -24.48 0.74
CA LYS A 363 2.00 -23.80 0.20
C LYS A 363 3.03 -23.57 1.28
N VAL A 364 4.24 -23.98 1.05
CA VAL A 364 5.38 -23.75 1.93
C VAL A 364 6.44 -22.95 1.19
N GLN A 365 6.91 -21.88 1.81
CA GLN A 365 7.99 -21.04 1.28
C GLN A 365 9.06 -20.92 2.36
N GLN A 366 10.30 -21.07 1.97
CA GLN A 366 11.45 -20.87 2.84
C GLN A 366 12.40 -19.84 2.22
N THR A 367 12.81 -18.88 3.02
CA THR A 367 13.81 -17.89 2.63
C THR A 367 14.94 -17.91 3.64
N THR A 368 16.15 -18.20 3.20
CA THR A 368 17.37 -18.08 4.00
C THR A 368 18.18 -16.88 3.52
N TYR A 369 18.60 -16.03 4.44
CA TYR A 369 19.40 -14.85 4.15
C TYR A 369 20.62 -14.80 5.05
N ILE A 370 21.77 -14.54 4.45
CA ILE A 370 23.06 -14.39 5.13
C ILE A 370 23.63 -13.02 4.76
N SER A 371 24.14 -12.30 5.74
CA SER A 371 24.85 -11.03 5.54
C SER A 371 26.08 -10.98 6.41
N THR A 372 27.17 -10.47 5.87
CA THR A 372 28.44 -10.21 6.58
C THR A 372 28.94 -8.83 6.20
N ASN A 373 29.29 -8.02 7.20
CA ASN A 373 30.01 -6.76 7.03
C ASN A 373 31.32 -6.83 7.82
N VAL A 374 32.40 -6.39 7.20
CA VAL A 374 33.71 -6.22 7.87
C VAL A 374 34.27 -4.89 7.47
N TYR A 375 34.53 -4.03 8.45
CA TYR A 375 35.11 -2.71 8.18
C TYR A 375 36.06 -2.25 9.28
N ALA A 376 37.00 -1.41 8.89
CA ALA A 376 37.90 -0.70 9.78
C ALA A 376 37.59 0.81 9.74
N GLU A 377 37.68 1.43 10.89
CA GLU A 377 37.44 2.86 11.07
C GLU A 377 38.60 3.47 11.87
N TYR A 378 39.22 4.52 11.32
CA TYR A 378 40.23 5.30 12.03
C TYR A 378 39.75 6.73 12.18
N GLU A 379 39.77 7.28 13.41
CA GLU A 379 39.42 8.68 13.65
C GLU A 379 40.42 9.35 14.56
N ASN A 380 40.78 10.59 14.23
CA ASN A 380 41.70 11.41 15.03
C ASN A 380 41.48 12.90 14.77
N THR A 381 41.84 13.73 15.75
CA THR A 381 41.88 15.17 15.59
C THR A 381 43.36 15.64 15.68
N PHE A 382 43.89 16.14 14.59
CA PHE A 382 45.26 16.64 14.49
C PHE A 382 45.30 18.14 14.77
N ALA A 383 46.33 18.60 15.47
CA ALA A 383 46.53 20.01 15.85
C ALA A 383 45.26 20.67 16.45
N GLY A 384 44.37 19.89 17.06
CA GLY A 384 43.15 20.40 17.70
C GLY A 384 42.06 20.96 16.75
N LYS A 385 42.29 20.97 15.41
CA LYS A 385 41.40 21.60 14.42
C LYS A 385 41.09 20.73 13.23
N HIS A 386 41.93 19.76 12.90
CA HIS A 386 41.79 18.92 11.75
C HIS A 386 41.22 17.57 12.17
N TYR A 387 39.90 17.44 12.22
CA TYR A 387 39.25 16.16 12.45
C TYR A 387 39.23 15.35 11.17
N MET A 388 39.68 14.11 11.24
CA MET A 388 39.62 13.16 10.13
C MET A 388 39.11 11.81 10.61
N LYS A 389 38.19 11.24 9.84
CA LYS A 389 37.64 9.89 10.04
C LYS A 389 37.67 9.18 8.69
N VAL A 390 38.33 8.03 8.64
CA VAL A 390 38.43 7.17 7.46
C VAL A 390 37.80 5.83 7.81
N LEU A 391 36.95 5.34 6.92
CA LEU A 391 36.35 4.02 7.02
C LEU A 391 36.55 3.29 5.70
N ALA A 392 36.90 1.99 5.74
CA ALA A 392 36.94 1.11 4.59
C ALA A 392 36.41 -0.28 4.99
N GLY A 393 35.67 -0.90 4.10
CA GLY A 393 35.01 -2.15 4.43
C GLY A 393 34.54 -2.96 3.23
N TYR A 394 34.03 -4.13 3.54
CA TYR A 394 33.49 -5.08 2.60
C TYR A 394 32.16 -5.64 3.15
N ASN A 395 31.17 -5.79 2.25
CA ASN A 395 29.86 -6.37 2.55
C ASN A 395 29.63 -7.56 1.62
N TYR A 396 29.01 -8.61 2.15
CA TYR A 396 28.54 -9.74 1.38
C TYR A 396 27.12 -10.12 1.84
N GLU A 397 26.24 -10.40 0.88
CA GLU A 397 24.88 -10.85 1.12
C GLU A 397 24.51 -12.00 0.18
N GLN A 398 23.70 -12.94 0.68
CA GLN A 398 23.11 -14.01 -0.10
C GLN A 398 21.69 -14.27 0.37
N GLN A 399 20.79 -14.52 -0.58
CA GLN A 399 19.46 -15.02 -0.29
C GLN A 399 19.16 -16.24 -1.14
N ASP A 400 18.64 -17.26 -0.49
CA ASP A 400 18.09 -18.47 -1.11
C ASP A 400 16.59 -18.52 -0.80
N TYR A 401 15.78 -18.66 -1.84
CA TYR A 401 14.33 -18.81 -1.75
C TYR A 401 13.90 -20.09 -2.42
N LYS A 402 13.01 -20.83 -1.75
CA LYS A 402 12.35 -22.02 -2.28
C LYS A 402 10.88 -22.02 -1.88
N ALA A 403 10.02 -22.38 -2.80
CA ALA A 403 8.60 -22.58 -2.56
C ALA A 403 8.12 -23.90 -3.18
N ILE A 404 7.17 -24.54 -2.51
CA ILE A 404 6.39 -25.65 -3.03
C ILE A 404 4.93 -25.37 -2.70
N SER A 405 4.04 -25.54 -3.67
CA SER A 405 2.59 -25.52 -3.46
C SER A 405 1.95 -26.73 -4.07
N SER A 406 1.00 -27.31 -3.36
CA SER A 406 0.16 -28.42 -3.79
C SER A 406 -1.30 -27.97 -3.69
N GLU A 407 -2.07 -28.16 -4.77
CA GLU A 407 -3.51 -27.92 -4.80
C GLU A 407 -4.20 -29.13 -5.39
N ARG A 408 -5.30 -29.57 -4.77
CA ARG A 408 -6.14 -30.64 -5.31
C ARG A 408 -7.61 -30.34 -5.03
N ASN A 409 -8.46 -30.66 -6.00
CA ASN A 409 -9.90 -30.54 -5.89
C ASN A 409 -10.58 -31.84 -5.40
N GLY A 410 -11.93 -31.82 -5.30
CA GLY A 410 -12.74 -32.96 -4.90
C GLY A 410 -12.55 -33.34 -3.45
N LEU A 411 -12.73 -32.39 -2.52
CA LEU A 411 -12.78 -32.70 -1.09
C LEU A 411 -13.96 -33.60 -0.79
N LEU A 412 -13.72 -34.72 -0.12
CA LEU A 412 -14.76 -35.71 0.22
C LEU A 412 -15.82 -35.15 1.18
N MET A 413 -15.41 -34.22 2.05
CA MET A 413 -16.28 -33.54 3.00
C MET A 413 -15.85 -32.07 3.16
N PRO A 414 -16.78 -31.11 3.20
CA PRO A 414 -16.45 -29.68 3.32
C PRO A 414 -15.70 -29.30 4.59
N ASP A 415 -15.87 -30.04 5.67
CA ASP A 415 -15.31 -29.73 7.02
C ASP A 415 -13.87 -30.24 7.18
N VAL A 416 -13.36 -31.05 6.24
CA VAL A 416 -12.01 -31.60 6.36
C VAL A 416 -10.97 -30.58 5.93
N GLU A 417 -9.92 -30.44 6.74
CA GLU A 417 -8.80 -29.50 6.52
C GLU A 417 -7.50 -30.25 6.18
N ASN A 418 -7.55 -31.21 5.27
CA ASN A 418 -6.36 -31.98 4.87
C ASN A 418 -6.45 -32.38 3.41
N ILE A 419 -5.42 -32.05 2.64
CA ILE A 419 -5.31 -32.30 1.21
C ILE A 419 -5.39 -33.78 0.83
N ASN A 420 -5.07 -34.70 1.75
CA ASN A 420 -5.17 -36.14 1.54
C ASN A 420 -6.62 -36.61 1.30
N PHE A 421 -7.61 -35.83 1.72
CA PHE A 421 -9.03 -36.11 1.48
C PHE A 421 -9.57 -35.42 0.23
N ALA A 422 -8.70 -34.77 -0.56
CA ALA A 422 -9.04 -34.28 -1.88
C ALA A 422 -8.77 -35.38 -2.93
N MET A 423 -9.84 -35.91 -3.55
CA MET A 423 -9.77 -37.07 -4.42
C MET A 423 -10.02 -36.76 -5.89
N GLY A 424 -10.25 -35.51 -6.26
CA GLY A 424 -10.51 -35.09 -7.63
C GLY A 424 -9.29 -35.26 -8.56
N ASP A 425 -9.55 -35.27 -9.85
CA ASP A 425 -8.53 -35.48 -10.89
C ASP A 425 -7.65 -34.24 -11.13
N ASN A 426 -8.12 -33.06 -10.76
CA ASN A 426 -7.37 -31.83 -10.92
C ASN A 426 -6.39 -31.66 -9.75
N MET A 427 -5.12 -31.93 -10.04
CA MET A 427 -4.02 -31.76 -9.10
C MET A 427 -2.97 -30.84 -9.71
N SER A 428 -2.50 -29.86 -8.93
CA SER A 428 -1.42 -28.96 -9.32
C SER A 428 -0.32 -28.99 -8.27
N ILE A 429 0.89 -29.34 -8.68
CA ILE A 429 2.10 -29.23 -7.85
C ILE A 429 3.02 -28.25 -8.56
N LYS A 430 3.39 -27.18 -7.87
CA LYS A 430 4.29 -26.13 -8.38
C LYS A 430 5.47 -25.95 -7.45
N SER A 431 6.65 -25.77 -8.03
CA SER A 431 7.86 -25.42 -7.30
C SER A 431 8.44 -24.14 -7.89
N ASP A 432 8.91 -23.24 -7.03
CA ASP A 432 9.64 -22.04 -7.41
C ASP A 432 10.89 -21.92 -6.54
N GLY A 433 11.91 -21.24 -7.05
CA GLY A 433 13.13 -21.01 -6.31
C GLY A 433 14.07 -20.07 -7.02
N ASN A 434 14.77 -19.27 -6.24
CA ASN A 434 15.80 -18.39 -6.76
C ASN A 434 16.89 -18.16 -5.72
N ARG A 435 18.05 -17.78 -6.23
CA ARG A 435 19.20 -17.38 -5.42
C ARG A 435 19.81 -16.12 -6.00
N TRP A 436 20.15 -15.19 -5.13
CA TRP A 436 20.98 -14.05 -5.53
C TRP A 436 22.10 -13.82 -4.51
N ARG A 437 23.16 -13.21 -4.99
CA ARG A 437 24.32 -12.81 -4.21
C ARG A 437 24.69 -11.38 -4.50
N TYR A 438 25.23 -10.74 -3.50
CA TYR A 438 25.64 -9.36 -3.53
C TYR A 438 26.98 -9.21 -2.81
N ALA A 439 27.89 -8.43 -3.38
CA ALA A 439 29.16 -8.11 -2.74
C ALA A 439 29.54 -6.67 -3.03
N GLY A 440 30.10 -5.98 -2.05
CA GLY A 440 30.49 -4.58 -2.23
C GLY A 440 31.69 -4.19 -1.36
N ALA A 441 32.66 -3.53 -1.95
CA ALA A 441 33.71 -2.83 -1.22
C ALA A 441 33.36 -1.35 -1.12
N PHE A 442 33.59 -0.73 0.03
CA PHE A 442 33.22 0.65 0.26
C PHE A 442 34.26 1.39 1.11
N PHE A 443 34.33 2.71 0.92
CA PHE A 443 35.09 3.59 1.77
C PHE A 443 34.32 4.89 2.04
N ARG A 444 34.71 5.56 3.15
CA ARG A 444 34.24 6.89 3.54
C ARG A 444 35.39 7.67 4.13
N LEU A 445 35.51 8.91 3.72
CA LEU A 445 36.41 9.91 4.31
C LEU A 445 35.55 11.07 4.80
N ASN A 446 35.60 11.36 6.09
CA ASN A 446 35.08 12.58 6.68
C ASN A 446 36.23 13.46 7.10
N TYR A 447 36.19 14.73 6.75
CA TYR A 447 37.16 15.74 7.16
C TYR A 447 36.45 17.00 7.65
N SER A 448 36.86 17.52 8.79
CA SER A 448 36.37 18.77 9.31
C SER A 448 37.52 19.67 9.77
N TYR A 449 37.52 20.91 9.29
CA TYR A 449 38.44 21.92 9.75
C TYR A 449 37.75 22.88 10.72
N ASP A 450 38.27 22.90 11.94
CA ASP A 450 37.82 23.79 13.02
C ASP A 450 36.29 23.75 13.27
N ASN A 451 35.68 22.59 12.95
CA ASN A 451 34.22 22.36 13.00
C ASN A 451 33.40 23.40 12.17
N ARG A 452 34.06 24.10 11.23
CA ARG A 452 33.44 25.12 10.35
C ARG A 452 33.20 24.61 8.93
N TYR A 453 34.24 23.99 8.37
CA TYR A 453 34.19 23.41 7.02
C TYR A 453 34.19 21.90 7.13
N LEU A 454 33.16 21.29 6.60
CA LEU A 454 32.95 19.84 6.67
C LEU A 454 32.91 19.27 5.27
N PHE A 455 33.65 18.20 5.04
CA PHE A 455 33.71 17.48 3.77
C PHE A 455 33.54 15.99 4.02
N GLU A 456 32.78 15.34 3.15
CA GLU A 456 32.64 13.90 3.13
C GLU A 456 32.79 13.39 1.69
N VAL A 457 33.54 12.32 1.49
CA VAL A 457 33.64 11.59 0.24
C VAL A 457 33.40 10.12 0.50
N ASN A 458 32.53 9.50 -0.28
CA ASN A 458 32.25 8.09 -0.22
C ASN A 458 32.43 7.46 -1.60
N GLY A 459 32.76 6.20 -1.62
CA GLY A 459 32.75 5.39 -2.83
C GLY A 459 32.40 3.96 -2.52
N ARG A 460 31.63 3.35 -3.43
CA ARG A 460 31.26 1.95 -3.32
C ARG A 460 31.36 1.24 -4.65
N TYR A 461 31.97 0.07 -4.65
CA TYR A 461 32.09 -0.80 -5.80
C TYR A 461 31.31 -2.08 -5.54
N ASP A 462 30.15 -2.19 -6.19
CA ASP A 462 29.12 -3.21 -5.91
C ASP A 462 28.99 -4.19 -7.07
N GLY A 463 28.83 -5.47 -6.73
CA GLY A 463 28.55 -6.55 -7.66
C GLY A 463 27.24 -7.30 -7.32
N SER A 464 26.43 -7.58 -8.34
CA SER A 464 25.16 -8.29 -8.21
C SER A 464 25.10 -9.47 -9.18
N SER A 465 24.80 -10.67 -8.66
CA SER A 465 24.61 -11.88 -9.48
C SER A 465 23.33 -11.85 -10.33
N LYS A 466 22.52 -10.81 -10.20
CA LYS A 466 21.30 -10.61 -11.00
C LYS A 466 21.57 -10.10 -12.42
N PHE A 467 22.81 -9.68 -12.69
CA PHE A 467 23.27 -9.19 -13.99
C PHE A 467 24.23 -10.15 -14.66
N PRO A 468 24.37 -10.10 -15.99
CA PRO A 468 25.37 -10.89 -16.73
C PRO A 468 26.80 -10.44 -16.37
N ASN A 469 27.76 -11.30 -16.58
CA ASN A 469 29.15 -11.13 -16.15
C ASN A 469 29.81 -9.79 -16.55
N ASN A 470 29.44 -9.27 -17.72
CA ASN A 470 29.98 -8.02 -18.27
C ASN A 470 29.39 -6.75 -17.63
N SER A 471 28.31 -6.85 -16.87
CA SER A 471 27.61 -5.72 -16.21
C SER A 471 27.31 -5.94 -14.73
N GLN A 472 27.93 -6.97 -14.12
CA GLN A 472 27.71 -7.30 -12.69
C GLN A 472 28.19 -6.19 -11.75
N TRP A 473 29.27 -5.49 -12.09
CA TRP A 473 29.94 -4.55 -11.20
C TRP A 473 29.69 -3.11 -11.58
N GLY A 474 29.41 -2.25 -10.57
CA GLY A 474 29.19 -0.82 -10.72
C GLY A 474 29.92 -0.01 -9.65
N PHE A 475 30.44 1.18 -10.00
CA PHE A 475 31.03 2.12 -9.04
C PHE A 475 30.10 3.30 -8.80
N PHE A 476 29.85 3.60 -7.53
CA PHE A 476 28.90 4.61 -7.09
C PHE A 476 29.56 5.60 -6.12
N PRO A 477 30.07 6.74 -6.65
CA PRO A 477 30.70 7.78 -5.84
C PRO A 477 29.68 8.75 -5.26
N SER A 478 30.02 9.36 -4.10
CA SER A 478 29.31 10.51 -3.56
C SER A 478 30.23 11.45 -2.80
N ALA A 479 29.86 12.73 -2.75
CA ALA A 479 30.57 13.75 -1.99
C ALA A 479 29.58 14.75 -1.40
N SER A 480 29.92 15.30 -0.23
CA SER A 480 29.20 16.42 0.35
C SER A 480 30.14 17.44 0.98
N ALA A 481 29.73 18.70 1.00
CA ALA A 481 30.39 19.79 1.68
C ALA A 481 29.40 20.60 2.48
N ALA A 482 29.83 21.09 3.65
CA ALA A 482 29.03 22.00 4.44
C ALA A 482 29.89 23.08 5.07
N TRP A 483 29.31 24.29 5.17
CA TRP A 483 29.91 25.45 5.77
C TRP A 483 29.04 26.00 6.89
N ARG A 484 29.58 25.96 8.11
CA ARG A 484 28.96 26.58 9.27
C ARG A 484 29.36 28.04 9.36
N PHE A 485 28.69 28.87 8.57
CA PHE A 485 29.01 30.31 8.46
C PHE A 485 28.77 31.07 9.78
N SER A 486 27.89 30.56 10.64
CA SER A 486 27.68 31.14 11.98
C SER A 486 28.90 31.00 12.91
N GLU A 487 29.85 30.11 12.62
CA GLU A 487 31.07 29.90 13.41
C GLU A 487 32.24 30.75 12.87
N GLU A 488 32.01 31.59 11.86
CA GLU A 488 33.05 32.43 11.28
C GLU A 488 33.29 33.71 12.10
N LYS A 489 34.53 34.16 12.11
CA LYS A 489 34.97 35.34 12.85
C LYS A 489 34.26 36.64 12.39
N PHE A 490 33.84 36.73 11.17
CA PHE A 490 33.06 37.86 10.63
C PHE A 490 31.60 37.84 11.06
N TRP A 491 31.09 36.68 11.52
CA TRP A 491 29.69 36.54 11.96
C TRP A 491 29.51 37.11 13.33
N LYS A 492 29.04 38.36 13.39
CA LYS A 492 28.86 39.10 14.65
C LYS A 492 27.42 39.17 15.11
N VAL A 493 26.52 38.39 14.48
CA VAL A 493 25.11 38.31 14.85
C VAL A 493 25.00 37.65 16.22
N ASN A 494 24.22 38.25 17.09
CA ASN A 494 24.00 37.72 18.43
C ASN A 494 23.44 36.28 18.35
N PRO A 495 24.07 35.29 18.99
CA PRO A 495 23.57 33.91 19.03
C PRO A 495 22.15 33.77 19.59
N ALA A 496 21.71 34.76 20.41
CA ALA A 496 20.32 34.83 20.84
C ALA A 496 19.35 35.18 19.71
N ILE A 497 19.82 35.68 18.56
CA ILE A 497 19.00 35.97 17.39
C ILE A 497 19.17 34.82 16.37
N ILE A 498 20.39 34.61 15.86
CA ILE A 498 20.75 33.50 15.00
C ILE A 498 21.82 32.64 15.67
N SER A 499 21.41 31.52 16.21
CA SER A 499 22.23 30.64 17.04
C SER A 499 23.09 29.67 16.21
N ASN A 500 22.63 29.31 15.01
CA ASN A 500 23.30 28.41 14.10
C ASN A 500 22.93 28.76 12.66
N GLY A 501 23.93 28.70 11.78
CA GLY A 501 23.75 28.88 10.37
C GLY A 501 24.72 27.98 9.59
N LYS A 502 24.17 27.09 8.75
CA LYS A 502 24.95 26.13 7.98
C LYS A 502 24.39 26.01 6.57
N LEU A 503 25.26 26.10 5.57
CA LEU A 503 24.97 25.75 4.18
C LEU A 503 25.55 24.37 3.88
N ARG A 504 24.87 23.60 3.04
CA ARG A 504 25.32 22.26 2.63
C ARG A 504 24.99 22.01 1.16
N VAL A 505 25.85 21.22 0.53
CA VAL A 505 25.64 20.71 -0.82
C VAL A 505 26.10 19.26 -0.88
N SER A 506 25.39 18.43 -1.60
CA SER A 506 25.81 17.06 -1.85
C SER A 506 25.54 16.62 -3.28
N TYR A 507 26.38 15.70 -3.74
CA TYR A 507 26.19 14.94 -4.97
C TYR A 507 26.42 13.47 -4.66
N GLY A 508 25.58 12.59 -5.19
CA GLY A 508 25.78 11.16 -5.04
C GLY A 508 25.13 10.36 -6.16
N ALA A 509 25.76 9.25 -6.49
CA ALA A 509 25.24 8.24 -7.39
C ALA A 509 24.96 6.95 -6.63
N LEU A 510 23.80 6.33 -6.89
CA LEU A 510 23.40 5.05 -6.32
C LEU A 510 22.92 4.12 -7.44
N GLY A 511 23.37 2.88 -7.42
CA GLY A 511 22.89 1.86 -8.33
C GLY A 511 21.57 1.26 -7.87
N ASN A 512 20.83 0.66 -8.79
CA ASN A 512 19.66 -0.16 -8.51
C ASN A 512 19.79 -1.50 -9.23
N SER A 513 19.69 -2.60 -8.48
CA SER A 513 19.68 -3.97 -8.98
C SER A 513 18.36 -4.69 -8.72
N ASN A 514 17.26 -3.95 -8.57
CA ASN A 514 15.94 -4.53 -8.29
C ASN A 514 15.31 -5.15 -9.55
N VAL A 515 16.02 -6.10 -10.13
CA VAL A 515 15.55 -6.96 -11.21
C VAL A 515 15.39 -8.38 -10.71
N LYS A 516 14.52 -9.16 -11.34
CA LYS A 516 14.34 -10.58 -10.99
C LYS A 516 15.63 -11.35 -11.24
N PRO A 517 16.07 -12.26 -10.35
CA PRO A 517 17.18 -13.16 -10.61
C PRO A 517 16.99 -13.92 -11.92
N TYR A 518 18.08 -14.16 -12.62
CA TYR A 518 18.10 -14.91 -13.90
C TYR A 518 17.37 -14.24 -15.06
N SER A 519 17.07 -12.93 -15.00
CA SER A 519 16.43 -12.20 -16.11
C SER A 519 17.29 -12.14 -17.39
N TYR A 520 18.59 -12.37 -17.25
CA TYR A 520 19.56 -12.40 -18.33
C TYR A 520 19.81 -13.82 -18.91
N LEU A 521 19.08 -14.82 -18.42
CA LEU A 521 19.16 -16.19 -18.94
C LEU A 521 18.00 -16.49 -19.86
N GLU A 522 18.28 -17.13 -20.97
CA GLU A 522 17.28 -17.65 -21.86
C GLU A 522 16.49 -18.78 -21.17
N LYS A 523 15.18 -18.68 -21.17
CA LYS A 523 14.30 -19.63 -20.49
C LYS A 523 13.21 -20.10 -21.44
N PHE A 524 13.06 -21.40 -21.55
CA PHE A 524 11.92 -22.02 -22.22
C PHE A 524 10.73 -22.09 -21.27
N SER A 525 9.57 -21.65 -21.75
CA SER A 525 8.30 -21.83 -21.02
C SER A 525 7.60 -23.08 -21.51
N LEU A 526 7.34 -24.01 -20.60
CA LEU A 526 6.50 -25.18 -20.87
C LEU A 526 5.04 -24.79 -20.64
N LYS A 527 4.20 -24.96 -21.66
CA LYS A 527 2.74 -24.85 -21.54
C LYS A 527 2.09 -26.20 -21.74
N THR A 528 1.00 -26.44 -21.01
CA THR A 528 0.11 -27.59 -21.22
C THR A 528 -1.14 -27.10 -21.94
N PHE A 529 -1.62 -27.83 -22.92
CA PHE A 529 -2.88 -27.50 -23.56
C PHE A 529 -4.03 -27.56 -22.56
N SER A 530 -4.85 -26.52 -22.54
CA SER A 530 -6.13 -26.51 -21.85
C SER A 530 -7.25 -26.60 -22.87
N THR A 531 -8.17 -27.49 -22.67
CA THR A 531 -9.37 -27.66 -23.51
C THR A 531 -10.51 -26.73 -23.09
N THR A 532 -10.34 -25.97 -22.03
CA THR A 532 -11.35 -25.07 -21.49
C THR A 532 -10.87 -23.63 -21.55
N GLY A 533 -11.17 -22.92 -22.62
CA GLY A 533 -10.91 -21.49 -22.77
C GLY A 533 -11.12 -21.02 -24.20
N SER A 534 -11.59 -19.79 -24.38
CA SER A 534 -11.96 -19.18 -25.66
C SER A 534 -10.80 -18.88 -26.62
N SER A 535 -9.61 -19.34 -26.35
CA SER A 535 -8.47 -19.35 -27.28
C SER A 535 -8.03 -20.77 -27.51
N SER A 536 -8.80 -21.44 -28.36
CA SER A 536 -8.53 -22.82 -28.83
C SER A 536 -7.37 -22.83 -29.81
N GLU A 537 -6.14 -22.78 -29.35
CA GLU A 537 -5.02 -23.36 -30.11
C GLU A 537 -5.00 -24.88 -29.87
N GLY A 538 -6.07 -25.54 -30.30
CA GLY A 538 -6.19 -26.98 -30.19
C GLY A 538 -5.24 -27.68 -31.15
N ARG A 539 -4.13 -28.18 -30.69
CA ARG A 539 -3.34 -29.20 -31.38
C ARG A 539 -3.58 -30.52 -30.70
N TYR A 540 -4.31 -31.41 -31.39
CA TYR A 540 -4.49 -32.80 -30.97
C TYR A 540 -3.40 -33.63 -31.65
N LEU A 541 -2.67 -34.45 -30.88
CA LEU A 541 -1.85 -35.54 -31.40
C LEU A 541 -2.53 -36.82 -30.95
N ASP A 542 -2.87 -37.69 -31.94
CA ASP A 542 -3.52 -38.99 -31.72
C ASP A 542 -4.84 -38.96 -30.92
N GLY A 543 -5.64 -37.88 -31.08
CA GLY A 543 -6.94 -37.75 -30.38
C GLY A 543 -6.89 -37.63 -28.89
N LYS A 544 -5.72 -37.47 -28.28
CA LYS A 544 -5.53 -37.25 -26.85
C LYS A 544 -5.11 -35.81 -26.56
N ALA A 545 -5.93 -35.10 -25.81
CA ALA A 545 -5.60 -33.76 -25.29
C ALA A 545 -4.57 -33.89 -24.17
N GLN A 546 -3.42 -33.36 -24.34
CA GLN A 546 -2.43 -32.88 -23.38
C GLN A 546 -1.02 -33.00 -23.90
N LEU A 547 -0.70 -32.25 -24.93
CA LEU A 547 0.69 -32.05 -25.28
C LEU A 547 1.27 -30.90 -24.45
N ARG A 548 2.40 -31.18 -23.81
CA ARG A 548 3.28 -30.13 -23.31
C ARG A 548 4.09 -29.60 -24.49
N TYR A 549 4.11 -28.30 -24.68
CA TYR A 549 4.91 -27.69 -25.73
C TYR A 549 5.75 -26.54 -25.14
N THR A 550 6.88 -26.28 -25.76
CA THR A 550 7.73 -25.16 -25.42
C THR A 550 7.33 -23.94 -26.25
N LEU A 551 7.21 -22.78 -25.61
CA LEU A 551 7.20 -21.52 -26.32
C LEU A 551 8.62 -21.13 -26.70
N ASN A 552 8.74 -20.32 -27.75
CA ASN A 552 10.00 -19.63 -28.04
C ASN A 552 10.51 -18.92 -26.78
N PRO A 553 11.81 -18.99 -26.50
CA PRO A 553 12.37 -18.32 -25.34
C PRO A 553 12.13 -16.83 -25.44
N ALA A 554 11.93 -16.19 -24.28
CA ALA A 554 11.85 -14.75 -24.22
C ALA A 554 13.16 -14.13 -24.72
N GLN A 555 13.06 -13.11 -25.56
CA GLN A 555 14.23 -12.38 -26.03
C GLN A 555 14.96 -11.71 -24.83
N ILE A 556 16.27 -11.76 -24.85
CA ILE A 556 17.12 -11.14 -23.84
C ILE A 556 17.82 -9.96 -24.49
N PRO A 557 17.68 -8.73 -23.94
CA PRO A 557 18.38 -7.59 -24.46
C PRO A 557 19.86 -7.60 -24.00
N ASP A 558 20.75 -7.09 -24.84
CA ASP A 558 22.17 -7.00 -24.56
C ASP A 558 22.52 -5.97 -23.46
N ASN A 559 21.58 -5.09 -23.10
CA ASN A 559 21.78 -3.93 -22.21
C ASN A 559 21.18 -4.10 -20.81
N ILE A 560 21.14 -5.33 -20.27
CA ILE A 560 20.72 -5.54 -18.86
C ILE A 560 21.87 -5.15 -17.92
N GLY A 561 21.65 -4.17 -17.08
CA GLY A 561 22.62 -3.69 -16.13
C GLY A 561 22.03 -2.78 -15.06
N TRP A 562 22.91 -2.02 -14.40
CA TRP A 562 22.54 -1.12 -13.31
C TRP A 562 21.71 0.06 -13.79
N GLU A 563 20.55 0.29 -13.15
CA GLU A 563 19.97 1.64 -13.13
C GLU A 563 20.81 2.52 -12.21
N THR A 564 20.97 3.77 -12.55
CA THR A 564 21.74 4.70 -11.72
C THR A 564 20.92 5.94 -11.38
N SER A 565 20.72 6.17 -10.09
CA SER A 565 20.11 7.39 -9.56
C SER A 565 21.19 8.37 -9.13
N ARG A 566 21.22 9.56 -9.71
CA ARG A 566 22.17 10.66 -9.43
C ARG A 566 21.41 11.80 -8.81
N THR A 567 21.78 12.21 -7.60
CA THR A 567 21.13 13.31 -6.88
C THR A 567 22.09 14.44 -6.60
N ILE A 568 21.67 15.66 -6.90
CA ILE A 568 22.29 16.89 -6.41
C ILE A 568 21.31 17.48 -5.40
N ASP A 569 21.81 17.86 -4.23
CA ASP A 569 21.01 18.43 -3.15
C ASP A 569 21.72 19.64 -2.58
N GLY A 570 20.99 20.74 -2.36
CA GLY A 570 21.46 21.95 -1.70
C GLY A 570 20.54 22.34 -0.56
N GLY A 571 21.10 22.61 0.61
CA GLY A 571 20.31 22.89 1.80
C GLY A 571 20.89 23.95 2.73
N ILE A 572 20.00 24.48 3.57
CA ILE A 572 20.32 25.43 4.62
C ILE A 572 19.70 24.98 5.95
N ASP A 573 20.51 25.04 7.01
CA ASP A 573 20.05 24.81 8.39
C ASP A 573 20.26 26.10 9.20
N LEU A 574 19.18 26.60 9.80
CA LEU A 574 19.18 27.82 10.64
C LEU A 574 18.62 27.51 12.02
N GLY A 575 19.25 28.09 13.04
CA GLY A 575 18.75 28.09 14.41
C GLY A 575 18.58 29.52 14.90
N PHE A 576 17.45 29.79 15.56
CA PHE A 576 17.14 31.11 16.11
C PHE A 576 16.83 30.99 17.59
N TRP A 577 17.05 32.09 18.34
CA TRP A 577 16.74 32.22 19.78
C TRP A 577 17.31 31.05 20.60
N ASN A 578 18.64 30.86 20.54
CA ASN A 578 19.32 29.73 21.18
C ASN A 578 18.77 28.34 20.72
N ASN A 579 18.49 28.21 19.42
CA ASN A 579 17.91 27.02 18.78
C ASN A 579 16.51 26.66 19.27
N LYS A 580 15.76 27.59 19.87
CA LYS A 580 14.34 27.35 20.13
C LYS A 580 13.55 27.17 18.84
N ILE A 581 13.87 27.97 17.82
CA ILE A 581 13.36 27.78 16.46
C ILE A 581 14.47 27.20 15.60
N THR A 582 14.14 26.15 14.86
CA THR A 582 15.00 25.47 13.88
C THR A 582 14.33 25.41 12.53
N LEU A 583 15.04 25.80 11.49
CA LEU A 583 14.60 25.71 10.10
C LEU A 583 15.62 24.88 9.31
N SER A 584 15.15 23.90 8.60
CA SER A 584 15.93 23.17 7.58
C SER A 584 15.17 23.21 6.27
N ALA A 585 15.84 23.60 5.19
CA ALA A 585 15.27 23.65 3.85
C ALA A 585 16.23 23.04 2.85
N ASP A 586 15.71 22.16 1.99
CA ASP A 586 16.43 21.45 0.97
C ASP A 586 15.78 21.62 -0.39
N TYR A 587 16.58 21.74 -1.43
CA TYR A 587 16.17 21.59 -2.82
C TYR A 587 17.03 20.55 -3.50
N TYR A 588 16.40 19.62 -4.20
CA TYR A 588 17.10 18.53 -4.86
C TYR A 588 16.65 18.28 -6.29
N VAL A 589 17.59 17.81 -7.09
CA VAL A 589 17.35 17.28 -8.43
C VAL A 589 17.91 15.85 -8.46
N ARG A 590 17.05 14.88 -8.75
CA ARG A 590 17.43 13.48 -8.89
C ARG A 590 17.18 13.04 -10.33
N LYS A 591 18.22 12.54 -10.99
CA LYS A 591 18.13 11.95 -12.32
C LYS A 591 18.39 10.45 -12.24
N THR A 592 17.40 9.64 -12.61
CA THR A 592 17.52 8.19 -12.77
C THR A 592 17.73 7.87 -14.23
N VAL A 593 18.86 7.25 -14.54
CA VAL A 593 19.23 6.87 -15.91
C VAL A 593 19.29 5.37 -16.05
N ASN A 594 19.07 4.90 -17.29
CA ASN A 594 19.10 3.48 -17.64
C ASN A 594 18.06 2.68 -16.83
N MET A 595 16.84 3.19 -16.66
CA MET A 595 15.77 2.47 -15.98
C MET A 595 15.39 1.21 -16.76
N TYR A 596 15.19 0.11 -16.02
CA TYR A 596 14.81 -1.18 -16.56
C TYR A 596 13.32 -1.21 -16.90
N THR A 597 12.98 -1.16 -18.18
CA THR A 597 11.61 -1.10 -18.69
C THR A 597 11.46 -1.88 -19.99
N VAL A 598 10.24 -1.95 -20.53
CA VAL A 598 9.96 -2.59 -21.81
C VAL A 598 10.74 -1.88 -22.92
N GLY A 599 11.36 -2.66 -23.78
CA GLY A 599 12.13 -2.18 -24.93
C GLY A 599 11.26 -1.78 -26.12
N PRO A 600 11.89 -1.47 -27.26
CA PRO A 600 11.18 -1.14 -28.50
C PRO A 600 10.16 -2.20 -28.86
N THR A 601 9.00 -1.77 -29.32
CA THR A 601 7.94 -2.68 -29.81
C THR A 601 8.47 -3.48 -30.99
N LEU A 602 8.40 -4.79 -30.89
CA LEU A 602 8.75 -5.71 -31.98
C LEU A 602 7.56 -5.82 -32.94
N PRO A 603 7.82 -6.03 -34.26
CA PRO A 603 6.75 -6.34 -35.20
C PRO A 603 5.97 -7.59 -34.76
N ASP A 604 4.65 -7.62 -34.96
CA ASP A 604 3.81 -8.78 -34.59
C ASP A 604 4.26 -10.08 -35.25
N THR A 605 4.85 -9.99 -36.43
CA THR A 605 5.43 -11.12 -37.16
C THR A 605 6.64 -11.75 -36.46
N PHE A 606 7.24 -11.08 -35.47
CA PHE A 606 8.37 -11.59 -34.71
C PHE A 606 7.95 -12.72 -33.74
N GLY A 607 6.68 -12.73 -33.31
CA GLY A 607 6.12 -13.81 -32.49
C GLY A 607 6.63 -13.85 -31.04
N ALA A 608 7.26 -12.76 -30.55
CA ALA A 608 7.69 -12.62 -29.16
C ALA A 608 7.42 -11.21 -28.62
N SER A 609 7.18 -11.10 -27.33
CA SER A 609 7.04 -9.80 -26.68
C SER A 609 8.37 -9.06 -26.59
N SER A 610 8.32 -7.71 -26.58
CA SER A 610 9.49 -6.86 -26.46
C SER A 610 10.26 -7.16 -25.17
N PRO A 611 11.60 -7.31 -25.23
CA PRO A 611 12.39 -7.60 -24.04
C PRO A 611 12.47 -6.37 -23.12
N LYS A 612 12.60 -6.61 -21.81
CA LYS A 612 12.89 -5.55 -20.83
C LYS A 612 14.39 -5.32 -20.71
N GLY A 613 14.81 -4.09 -20.78
CA GLY A 613 16.20 -3.66 -20.63
C GLY A 613 16.30 -2.22 -20.11
N ASN A 614 17.47 -1.63 -20.17
CA ASN A 614 17.75 -0.27 -19.65
C ASN A 614 17.42 0.79 -20.72
N TYR A 615 16.14 1.15 -20.88
CA TYR A 615 15.65 1.98 -22.00
C TYR A 615 15.13 3.36 -21.62
N ALA A 616 14.91 3.67 -20.33
CA ALA A 616 14.29 4.91 -19.92
C ALA A 616 15.15 5.75 -18.97
N ASP A 617 14.92 7.08 -18.97
CA ASP A 617 15.48 8.04 -18.01
C ASP A 617 14.39 8.96 -17.48
N MET A 618 14.55 9.43 -16.24
CA MET A 618 13.58 10.30 -15.56
C MET A 618 14.28 11.28 -14.64
N SER A 619 13.82 12.52 -14.59
CA SER A 619 14.25 13.54 -13.64
C SER A 619 13.16 13.86 -12.62
N THR A 620 13.52 13.94 -11.35
CA THR A 620 12.66 14.35 -10.24
C THR A 620 13.22 15.62 -9.61
N TYR A 621 12.38 16.63 -9.48
CA TYR A 621 12.66 17.93 -8.85
C TYR A 621 11.82 18.05 -7.60
N GLY A 622 12.42 18.44 -6.48
CA GLY A 622 11.66 18.57 -5.24
C GLY A 622 12.31 19.48 -4.21
N TYR A 623 11.51 19.87 -3.22
CA TYR A 623 11.98 20.60 -2.05
C TYR A 623 11.37 20.03 -0.77
N GLU A 624 12.08 20.25 0.34
CA GLU A 624 11.65 19.84 1.68
C GLU A 624 11.95 20.98 2.65
N ILE A 625 10.97 21.30 3.52
CA ILE A 625 11.09 22.33 4.55
C ILE A 625 10.68 21.70 5.87
N SER A 626 11.47 21.92 6.91
CA SER A 626 11.15 21.50 8.29
C SER A 626 11.33 22.69 9.23
N LEU A 627 10.29 23.05 9.96
CA LEU A 627 10.28 24.12 10.97
C LEU A 627 9.97 23.50 12.33
N GLY A 628 10.85 23.71 13.30
CA GLY A 628 10.66 23.30 14.69
C GLY A 628 10.63 24.49 15.63
N TYR A 629 9.77 24.45 16.63
CA TYR A 629 9.79 25.39 17.77
C TYR A 629 9.66 24.61 19.06
N ASN A 630 10.65 24.76 19.96
CA ASN A 630 10.66 24.14 21.28
C ASN A 630 10.95 25.21 22.33
N ASP A 631 10.12 25.25 23.36
CA ASP A 631 10.34 26.17 24.48
C ASP A 631 9.88 25.56 25.81
N SER A 632 10.34 26.16 26.92
CA SER A 632 9.93 25.77 28.23
C SER A 632 9.83 27.01 29.14
N PHE A 633 8.80 27.06 29.99
CA PHE A 633 8.55 28.09 30.94
C PHE A 633 7.83 27.51 32.18
N ARG A 634 7.58 28.34 33.18
CA ARG A 634 6.77 27.93 34.34
C ARG A 634 5.31 28.34 34.16
N LEU A 635 4.42 27.37 34.21
CA LEU A 635 2.96 27.52 34.17
C LEU A 635 2.41 27.12 35.56
N ALA A 636 1.72 28.02 36.24
CA ALA A 636 1.21 27.80 37.60
C ALA A 636 2.28 27.23 38.56
N GLY A 637 3.51 27.79 38.50
CA GLY A 637 4.64 27.39 39.36
C GLY A 637 5.31 26.06 39.02
N LYS A 638 4.84 25.33 38.00
CA LYS A 638 5.37 24.05 37.51
C LYS A 638 6.04 24.20 36.14
N PRO A 639 7.06 23.38 35.83
CA PRO A 639 7.66 23.37 34.50
C PRO A 639 6.61 22.97 33.44
N PHE A 640 6.52 23.77 32.40
CA PHE A 640 5.79 23.45 31.18
C PHE A 640 6.77 23.47 30.04
N SER A 641 6.79 22.42 29.25
CA SER A 641 7.59 22.33 28.03
C SER A 641 6.69 21.93 26.85
N PHE A 642 6.95 22.51 25.69
CA PHE A 642 6.22 22.16 24.49
C PHE A 642 7.13 22.18 23.26
N GLY A 643 6.72 21.40 22.24
CA GLY A 643 7.35 21.35 20.93
C GLY A 643 6.31 21.36 19.83
N ILE A 644 6.60 22.12 18.78
CA ILE A 644 5.82 22.15 17.53
C ILE A 644 6.79 21.86 16.40
N LYS A 645 6.44 20.94 15.51
CA LYS A 645 7.21 20.66 14.31
C LYS A 645 6.29 20.59 13.11
N ALA A 646 6.57 21.41 12.11
CA ALA A 646 5.90 21.39 10.82
C ALA A 646 6.88 20.94 9.73
N THR A 647 6.41 20.10 8.81
CA THR A 647 7.18 19.73 7.62
C THR A 647 6.33 19.93 6.38
N LEU A 648 6.96 20.32 5.29
CA LEU A 648 6.37 20.42 3.96
C LEU A 648 7.34 19.85 2.94
N ALA A 649 6.86 18.96 2.09
CA ALA A 649 7.62 18.39 1.00
C ALA A 649 6.79 18.42 -0.29
N ASP A 650 7.44 18.68 -1.40
CA ASP A 650 6.81 18.61 -2.70
C ASP A 650 7.80 18.10 -3.74
N TYR A 651 7.31 17.37 -4.74
CA TYR A 651 8.12 16.90 -5.85
C TYR A 651 7.28 16.69 -7.12
N HIS A 652 7.94 16.61 -8.24
CA HIS A 652 7.38 16.13 -9.49
C HIS A 652 8.46 15.41 -10.31
N SER A 653 8.05 14.41 -11.07
CA SER A 653 8.93 13.61 -11.92
C SER A 653 8.54 13.76 -13.39
N VAL A 654 9.54 13.83 -14.26
CA VAL A 654 9.38 14.01 -15.71
C VAL A 654 10.19 12.93 -16.44
N ILE A 655 9.61 12.32 -17.44
CA ILE A 655 10.27 11.33 -18.30
C ILE A 655 11.20 12.07 -19.27
N ASP A 656 12.50 11.79 -19.17
CA ASP A 656 13.53 12.39 -20.03
C ASP A 656 13.78 11.55 -21.30
N LYS A 657 13.64 10.22 -21.16
CA LYS A 657 13.87 9.26 -22.25
C LYS A 657 12.93 8.09 -22.11
N TYR A 658 12.27 7.73 -23.18
CA TYR A 658 11.43 6.54 -23.30
C TYR A 658 11.23 6.18 -24.76
N ASN A 659 11.03 4.90 -25.06
CA ASN A 659 10.82 4.45 -26.42
C ASN A 659 9.33 4.48 -26.82
N ASN A 660 8.82 5.69 -27.00
CA ASN A 660 7.50 5.97 -27.54
C ASN A 660 7.61 7.13 -28.55
N PRO A 661 8.10 6.89 -29.77
CA PRO A 661 8.37 7.94 -30.76
C PRO A 661 7.08 8.63 -31.26
N LYS A 662 5.93 7.94 -31.20
CA LYS A 662 4.63 8.51 -31.58
C LYS A 662 3.99 9.31 -30.45
N ARG A 663 4.56 9.25 -29.25
CA ARG A 663 4.03 9.83 -28.02
C ARG A 663 2.58 9.35 -27.75
N ASP A 664 2.35 8.04 -27.92
CA ASP A 664 1.10 7.37 -27.63
C ASP A 664 0.73 7.55 -26.14
N LEU A 665 -0.54 7.87 -25.87
CA LEU A 665 -1.03 8.17 -24.52
C LEU A 665 -1.30 6.92 -23.66
N ASP A 666 -1.27 5.74 -24.24
CA ASP A 666 -1.42 4.47 -23.51
C ASP A 666 -0.09 4.03 -22.85
N ASP A 667 1.02 4.74 -23.15
CA ASP A 667 2.33 4.44 -22.60
C ASP A 667 3.06 5.74 -22.18
N TYR A 668 4.18 5.62 -21.48
CA TYR A 668 5.00 6.77 -21.12
C TYR A 668 5.56 7.47 -22.36
N TYR A 669 5.70 8.78 -22.31
CA TYR A 669 6.29 9.59 -23.37
C TYR A 669 7.27 10.62 -22.82
N VAL A 670 8.22 11.05 -23.64
CA VAL A 670 9.20 12.07 -23.28
C VAL A 670 8.49 13.40 -22.99
N GLY A 671 8.81 13.99 -21.84
CA GLY A 671 8.19 15.22 -21.32
C GLY A 671 6.96 14.99 -20.45
N GLN A 672 6.48 13.75 -20.33
CA GLN A 672 5.35 13.42 -19.46
C GLN A 672 5.71 13.67 -18.00
N ARG A 673 4.83 14.34 -17.26
CA ARG A 673 4.85 14.32 -15.80
C ARG A 673 4.21 13.02 -15.29
N ILE A 674 4.86 12.35 -14.39
CA ILE A 674 4.28 11.16 -13.76
C ILE A 674 2.95 11.54 -13.08
N GLY A 675 1.95 10.69 -13.28
CA GLY A 675 0.62 10.87 -12.70
C GLY A 675 -0.33 11.77 -13.50
N GLU A 676 0.06 12.28 -14.69
CA GLU A 676 -0.85 13.03 -15.55
C GLU A 676 -2.13 12.26 -15.87
N ILE A 677 -3.26 12.95 -15.76
CA ILE A 677 -4.57 12.43 -16.12
C ILE A 677 -5.05 13.16 -17.37
N TRP A 678 -5.04 12.46 -18.49
CA TRP A 678 -5.65 12.94 -19.74
C TRP A 678 -7.16 12.68 -19.71
N GLY A 679 -7.95 13.66 -20.08
CA GLY A 679 -9.39 13.52 -20.05
C GLY A 679 -10.13 14.60 -20.82
N PHE A 680 -11.43 14.38 -20.97
CA PHE A 680 -12.34 15.26 -21.69
C PHE A 680 -12.82 16.41 -20.80
N VAL A 681 -13.15 17.54 -21.43
CA VAL A 681 -13.79 18.66 -20.73
C VAL A 681 -15.30 18.48 -20.81
N CYS A 682 -15.95 18.33 -19.69
CA CYS A 682 -17.40 18.23 -19.61
C CYS A 682 -18.00 19.62 -19.32
N ASN A 683 -18.82 20.17 -20.25
CA ASN A 683 -19.48 21.47 -20.14
C ASN A 683 -20.88 21.39 -19.51
N GLY A 684 -21.19 20.28 -18.82
CA GLY A 684 -22.49 20.06 -18.20
C GLY A 684 -23.23 18.86 -18.78
N LEU A 685 -24.54 18.86 -18.61
CA LEU A 685 -25.46 17.85 -19.14
C LEU A 685 -26.39 18.51 -20.18
N PHE A 686 -26.75 17.76 -21.22
CA PHE A 686 -27.77 18.20 -22.14
C PHE A 686 -29.11 18.33 -21.41
N GLN A 687 -29.77 19.48 -21.53
CA GLN A 687 -31.02 19.76 -20.82
C GLN A 687 -32.27 19.40 -21.62
N SER A 688 -32.18 19.43 -22.94
CA SER A 688 -33.32 19.18 -23.85
C SER A 688 -32.91 18.47 -25.12
N GLN A 689 -33.89 17.95 -25.85
CA GLN A 689 -33.66 17.41 -27.18
C GLN A 689 -33.24 18.52 -28.17
N ASP A 690 -33.75 19.73 -28.00
CA ASP A 690 -33.38 20.88 -28.87
C ASP A 690 -31.89 21.24 -28.73
N GLU A 691 -31.33 21.14 -27.52
CA GLU A 691 -29.88 21.33 -27.34
C GLU A 691 -29.07 20.23 -28.03
N ILE A 692 -29.55 18.99 -27.98
CA ILE A 692 -28.91 17.85 -28.66
C ILE A 692 -28.99 18.07 -30.19
N ASP A 693 -30.17 18.36 -30.71
CA ASP A 693 -30.40 18.58 -32.13
C ASP A 693 -29.58 19.76 -32.66
N ALA A 694 -29.46 20.84 -31.89
CA ALA A 694 -28.61 21.99 -32.22
C ALA A 694 -27.11 21.61 -32.21
N ALA A 695 -26.66 20.76 -31.30
CA ALA A 695 -25.29 20.27 -31.27
C ALA A 695 -24.98 19.31 -32.42
N PHE A 696 -25.97 18.55 -32.89
CA PHE A 696 -25.87 17.58 -33.99
C PHE A 696 -26.40 18.07 -35.33
N ASP A 697 -26.53 19.36 -35.58
CA ASP A 697 -27.21 20.08 -36.69
C ASP A 697 -26.78 19.68 -38.11
N GLY A 698 -26.30 18.51 -38.31
CA GLY A 698 -25.82 17.99 -39.60
C GLY A 698 -24.41 18.44 -39.97
N LYS A 699 -23.76 19.30 -39.19
CA LYS A 699 -22.36 19.71 -39.34
C LYS A 699 -21.38 18.85 -38.54
N GLY A 700 -21.90 17.86 -37.85
CA GLY A 700 -21.06 16.75 -37.44
C GLY A 700 -20.61 16.70 -35.99
N TYR A 701 -21.28 17.33 -35.01
CA TYR A 701 -21.02 16.93 -33.63
C TYR A 701 -21.37 15.45 -33.44
N LYS A 702 -20.38 14.59 -33.54
CA LYS A 702 -20.51 13.15 -33.31
C LYS A 702 -19.83 12.82 -31.99
N ASN A 703 -20.57 12.35 -31.02
CA ASN A 703 -20.00 11.90 -29.79
C ASN A 703 -19.55 10.45 -29.94
N ASN A 704 -18.36 10.23 -30.52
CA ASN A 704 -17.78 8.89 -30.70
C ASN A 704 -17.44 8.18 -29.40
N LEU A 705 -17.31 8.89 -28.27
CA LEU A 705 -17.11 8.29 -26.95
C LEU A 705 -18.29 7.45 -26.49
N MET A 706 -19.48 7.84 -26.93
CA MET A 706 -20.72 7.14 -26.63
C MET A 706 -21.00 6.00 -27.64
N GLN A 707 -20.28 5.96 -28.75
CA GLN A 707 -20.46 4.97 -29.83
C GLN A 707 -19.47 3.83 -29.67
N THR A 708 -19.80 2.85 -28.84
CA THR A 708 -19.15 1.54 -28.96
C THR A 708 -20.10 0.56 -29.65
N SER A 709 -19.80 0.20 -30.88
CA SER A 709 -20.35 -0.93 -31.66
C SER A 709 -21.88 -0.99 -31.95
N VAL A 710 -22.72 -0.19 -31.32
CA VAL A 710 -24.15 -0.06 -31.58
C VAL A 710 -24.51 1.41 -31.43
N ASN A 711 -25.26 1.96 -32.37
CA ASN A 711 -25.70 3.35 -32.42
C ASN A 711 -26.18 3.87 -31.05
N TYR A 712 -25.28 4.48 -30.28
CA TYR A 712 -25.66 5.11 -29.01
C TYR A 712 -26.45 6.40 -29.35
N ILE A 713 -27.64 6.47 -28.86
CA ILE A 713 -28.47 7.67 -28.96
C ILE A 713 -28.21 8.55 -27.74
N THR A 714 -27.82 9.80 -27.97
CA THR A 714 -27.69 10.82 -26.90
C THR A 714 -29.08 11.26 -26.45
N TYR A 715 -29.28 11.34 -25.14
CA TYR A 715 -30.55 11.77 -24.52
C TYR A 715 -30.31 12.98 -23.62
N PRO A 716 -31.37 13.77 -23.35
CA PRO A 716 -31.32 14.78 -22.29
C PRO A 716 -30.85 14.15 -20.98
N GLY A 717 -29.94 14.84 -20.28
CA GLY A 717 -29.25 14.33 -19.07
C GLY A 717 -27.93 13.61 -19.35
N ASP A 718 -27.57 13.35 -20.60
CA ASP A 718 -26.23 12.83 -20.95
C ASP A 718 -25.18 13.93 -20.88
N MET A 719 -23.92 13.53 -20.64
CA MET A 719 -22.79 14.46 -20.57
C MET A 719 -22.55 15.15 -21.91
N ARG A 720 -22.31 16.46 -21.85
CA ARG A 720 -21.89 17.30 -22.98
C ARG A 720 -20.41 17.59 -22.86
N PHE A 721 -19.64 17.11 -23.82
CA PHE A 721 -18.21 17.35 -23.92
C PHE A 721 -17.90 18.52 -24.87
N GLU A 722 -16.75 19.17 -24.63
CA GLU A 722 -16.22 20.22 -25.46
C GLU A 722 -15.41 19.65 -26.62
N ASP A 723 -15.71 20.09 -27.84
CA ASP A 723 -14.92 19.81 -29.05
C ASP A 723 -13.71 20.76 -29.06
N LEU A 724 -12.57 20.26 -28.52
CA LEU A 724 -11.36 21.06 -28.32
C LEU A 724 -10.58 21.29 -29.62
N ASN A 725 -10.72 20.43 -30.59
CA ASN A 725 -10.01 20.48 -31.87
C ASN A 725 -10.86 20.98 -33.03
N ASN A 726 -12.14 21.32 -32.79
CA ASN A 726 -13.13 21.85 -33.74
C ASN A 726 -13.36 20.94 -34.97
N THR A 727 -13.31 19.61 -34.76
CA THR A 727 -13.56 18.62 -35.82
C THR A 727 -15.04 18.30 -36.01
N GLY A 728 -15.89 18.72 -35.05
CA GLY A 728 -17.30 18.34 -34.98
C GLY A 728 -17.50 16.92 -34.41
N THR A 729 -16.47 16.29 -33.90
CA THR A 729 -16.52 14.93 -33.39
C THR A 729 -15.78 14.85 -32.07
N ILE A 730 -16.44 14.32 -31.02
CA ILE A 730 -15.78 14.10 -29.72
C ILE A 730 -15.11 12.73 -29.75
N ASP A 731 -13.79 12.69 -29.79
CA ASP A 731 -13.04 11.44 -29.90
C ASP A 731 -11.63 11.52 -29.27
N ASN A 732 -10.90 10.42 -29.35
CA ASN A 732 -9.53 10.30 -28.85
C ASN A 732 -8.46 10.75 -29.87
N GLY A 733 -8.85 11.23 -31.05
CA GLY A 733 -7.93 11.51 -32.15
C GLY A 733 -7.07 10.27 -32.50
N ALA A 734 -5.80 10.51 -32.72
CA ALA A 734 -4.83 9.44 -32.92
C ALA A 734 -4.33 8.80 -31.61
N ASN A 735 -4.87 9.18 -30.47
CA ASN A 735 -4.41 8.77 -29.12
C ASN A 735 -2.95 9.11 -28.82
N THR A 736 -2.45 10.22 -29.38
CA THR A 736 -1.08 10.70 -29.14
C THR A 736 -1.11 12.09 -28.53
N VAL A 737 0.01 12.51 -27.93
CA VAL A 737 0.16 13.88 -27.38
C VAL A 737 -0.06 14.94 -28.44
N ASP A 738 0.36 14.68 -29.69
CA ASP A 738 0.27 15.63 -30.80
C ASP A 738 -1.12 15.62 -31.48
N SER A 739 -1.91 14.55 -31.25
CA SER A 739 -3.27 14.41 -31.72
C SER A 739 -4.13 13.68 -30.68
N PRO A 740 -4.41 14.34 -29.54
CA PRO A 740 -5.12 13.71 -28.42
C PRO A 740 -6.64 13.69 -28.60
N GLY A 741 -7.16 14.16 -29.76
CA GLY A 741 -8.59 14.40 -29.94
C GLY A 741 -9.05 15.54 -29.04
N ASP A 742 -10.16 15.34 -28.33
CA ASP A 742 -10.76 16.33 -27.43
C ASP A 742 -10.32 16.19 -25.98
N ARG A 743 -9.15 15.61 -25.78
CA ARG A 743 -8.57 15.44 -24.45
C ARG A 743 -7.47 16.46 -24.18
N LYS A 744 -7.35 16.82 -22.91
CA LYS A 744 -6.22 17.58 -22.38
C LYS A 744 -5.83 17.03 -21.01
N ILE A 745 -4.70 17.45 -20.45
CA ILE A 745 -4.34 17.14 -19.08
C ILE A 745 -5.31 17.87 -18.16
N ILE A 746 -6.14 17.12 -17.43
CA ILE A 746 -7.18 17.66 -16.53
C ILE A 746 -6.79 17.55 -15.06
N GLY A 747 -5.77 16.77 -14.71
CA GLY A 747 -5.32 16.59 -13.34
C GLY A 747 -4.02 15.79 -13.23
N ASN A 748 -3.62 15.54 -11.97
CA ASN A 748 -2.47 14.71 -11.67
C ASN A 748 -2.72 13.87 -10.41
N SER A 749 -2.48 12.57 -10.49
CA SER A 749 -2.71 11.62 -9.40
C SER A 749 -1.58 11.55 -8.38
N GLU A 750 -0.40 12.20 -8.64
CA GLU A 750 0.68 12.26 -7.66
C GLU A 750 0.34 13.19 -6.50
N PRO A 751 0.64 12.80 -5.26
CA PRO A 751 0.44 13.68 -4.10
C PRO A 751 1.41 14.87 -4.16
N ARG A 752 0.89 16.07 -3.98
CA ARG A 752 1.64 17.33 -3.96
C ARG A 752 1.46 18.01 -2.61
N TYR A 753 2.48 18.76 -2.19
CA TYR A 753 2.45 19.50 -0.92
C TYR A 753 2.12 18.57 0.26
N ILE A 754 2.96 17.54 0.44
CA ILE A 754 2.85 16.59 1.55
C ILE A 754 3.32 17.31 2.82
N TYR A 755 2.46 17.37 3.84
CA TYR A 755 2.78 18.08 5.06
C TYR A 755 2.46 17.28 6.32
N THR A 756 3.21 17.58 7.40
CA THR A 756 2.93 17.09 8.73
C THR A 756 3.01 18.21 9.74
N LEU A 757 2.16 18.14 10.76
CA LEU A 757 2.22 19.03 11.93
C LEU A 757 2.20 18.16 13.18
N SER A 758 3.26 18.27 13.99
CA SER A 758 3.36 17.58 15.28
C SER A 758 3.39 18.57 16.42
N PHE A 759 2.67 18.25 17.47
CA PHE A 759 2.63 19.01 18.71
C PHE A 759 2.92 18.07 19.88
N SER A 760 3.74 18.52 20.85
CA SER A 760 3.96 17.82 22.11
C SER A 760 3.98 18.82 23.28
N ALA A 761 3.49 18.41 24.45
CA ALA A 761 3.51 19.22 25.65
C ALA A 761 3.62 18.33 26.89
N ASP A 762 4.41 18.82 27.88
CA ASP A 762 4.56 18.18 29.18
C ASP A 762 4.31 19.22 30.27
N TRP A 763 3.42 18.91 31.23
CA TRP A 763 3.12 19.74 32.35
C TRP A 763 2.70 18.94 33.57
N ASN A 764 3.41 19.15 34.69
CA ASN A 764 3.03 18.60 36.01
C ASN A 764 2.64 17.11 35.97
N ASN A 765 3.48 16.26 35.33
CA ASN A 765 3.30 14.83 35.05
C ASN A 765 2.28 14.47 33.95
N PHE A 766 1.51 15.40 33.43
CA PHE A 766 0.73 15.20 32.21
C PHE A 766 1.63 15.32 30.99
N PHE A 767 1.35 14.49 29.99
CA PHE A 767 1.96 14.61 28.66
C PHE A 767 0.89 14.52 27.58
N LEU A 768 1.10 15.27 26.52
CA LEU A 768 0.23 15.30 25.33
C LEU A 768 1.11 15.25 24.09
N SER A 769 0.72 14.45 23.12
CA SER A 769 1.26 14.52 21.76
C SER A 769 0.14 14.41 20.75
N ALA A 770 0.23 15.17 19.66
CA ALA A 770 -0.69 15.12 18.55
C ALA A 770 0.09 15.20 17.23
N MET A 771 -0.31 14.43 16.25
CA MET A 771 0.27 14.43 14.91
C MET A 771 -0.83 14.52 13.87
N PHE A 772 -0.68 15.49 12.99
CA PHE A 772 -1.50 15.67 11.80
C PHE A 772 -0.67 15.37 10.57
N ASP A 773 -1.28 14.77 9.54
CA ASP A 773 -0.70 14.60 8.22
C ASP A 773 -1.69 15.03 7.14
N GLY A 774 -1.17 15.34 5.96
CA GLY A 774 -2.01 15.71 4.85
C GLY A 774 -1.28 15.83 3.53
N VAL A 775 -2.09 15.93 2.50
CA VAL A 775 -1.71 16.18 1.10
C VAL A 775 -2.48 17.40 0.61
N GLY A 776 -1.77 18.43 0.11
CA GLY A 776 -2.40 19.68 -0.29
C GLY A 776 -3.08 19.64 -1.65
N LYS A 777 -2.68 18.71 -2.53
CA LYS A 777 -3.30 18.50 -3.84
C LYS A 777 -3.05 17.08 -4.32
N GLN A 778 -4.12 16.39 -4.72
CA GLN A 778 -4.05 15.10 -5.41
C GLN A 778 -5.37 14.91 -6.16
N ASP A 779 -5.30 14.53 -7.42
CA ASP A 779 -6.50 14.24 -8.21
C ASP A 779 -6.69 12.72 -8.33
N TRP A 780 -7.95 12.30 -8.24
CA TRP A 780 -8.35 10.92 -8.43
C TRP A 780 -9.54 10.86 -9.39
N TYR A 781 -9.44 9.97 -10.37
CA TYR A 781 -10.58 9.63 -11.22
C TYR A 781 -11.03 8.21 -10.90
N PRO A 782 -12.29 7.98 -10.46
CA PRO A 782 -12.80 6.65 -10.18
C PRO A 782 -12.70 5.76 -11.42
N SER A 783 -12.13 4.56 -11.28
CA SER A 783 -12.09 3.60 -12.38
C SER A 783 -13.50 3.19 -12.80
N GLY A 784 -13.66 2.65 -14.00
CA GLY A 784 -14.97 2.18 -14.48
C GLY A 784 -15.58 1.07 -13.60
N GLU A 785 -14.76 0.35 -12.83
CA GLU A 785 -15.18 -0.70 -11.91
C GLU A 785 -15.40 -0.21 -10.47
N SER A 786 -15.11 1.06 -10.18
CA SER A 786 -15.26 1.63 -8.83
C SER A 786 -16.71 1.58 -8.35
N SER A 787 -16.90 1.27 -7.06
CA SER A 787 -18.19 1.38 -6.36
C SER A 787 -18.79 2.79 -6.44
N PHE A 788 -17.97 3.81 -6.72
CA PHE A 788 -18.40 5.20 -6.95
C PHE A 788 -19.55 5.30 -7.96
N TRP A 789 -19.55 4.44 -8.98
CA TRP A 789 -20.53 4.49 -10.07
C TRP A 789 -21.82 3.74 -9.78
N GLY A 790 -21.82 2.80 -8.83
CA GLY A 790 -23.00 2.02 -8.51
C GLY A 790 -23.64 1.40 -9.77
N GLN A 791 -24.93 1.59 -9.94
CA GLN A 791 -25.71 1.06 -11.08
C GLN A 791 -25.38 1.69 -12.43
N TYR A 792 -24.67 2.81 -12.49
CA TYR A 792 -24.13 3.33 -13.76
C TYR A 792 -23.10 2.37 -14.39
N ASN A 793 -22.31 1.67 -13.56
CA ASN A 793 -21.40 0.64 -14.07
C ASN A 793 -22.19 -0.60 -14.51
N ARG A 794 -22.97 -1.19 -13.60
CA ARG A 794 -23.84 -2.33 -13.89
C ARG A 794 -25.18 -2.14 -13.17
N PRO A 795 -26.33 -2.33 -13.88
CA PRO A 795 -27.65 -2.07 -13.26
C PRO A 795 -27.89 -2.82 -11.94
N TYR A 796 -27.27 -3.98 -11.77
CA TYR A 796 -27.41 -4.82 -10.59
C TYR A 796 -26.41 -4.52 -9.46
N ASN A 797 -25.55 -3.51 -9.61
CA ASN A 797 -24.64 -3.10 -8.55
C ASN A 797 -25.41 -2.46 -7.37
N GLN A 798 -24.75 -2.42 -6.21
CA GLN A 798 -25.19 -1.59 -5.08
C GLN A 798 -25.31 -0.12 -5.50
N VAL A 799 -26.22 0.59 -4.86
CA VAL A 799 -26.44 2.02 -5.08
C VAL A 799 -25.89 2.81 -3.90
N PRO A 800 -24.84 3.62 -4.07
CA PRO A 800 -24.40 4.55 -3.02
C PRO A 800 -25.54 5.50 -2.61
N VAL A 801 -25.76 5.72 -1.31
CA VAL A 801 -26.85 6.59 -0.81
C VAL A 801 -26.75 8.01 -1.39
N TRP A 802 -25.54 8.51 -1.59
CA TRP A 802 -25.33 9.85 -2.16
C TRP A 802 -25.79 10.00 -3.63
N HIS A 803 -26.11 8.90 -4.35
CA HIS A 803 -26.73 8.93 -5.67
C HIS A 803 -28.19 9.35 -5.60
N LEU A 804 -28.89 9.05 -4.48
CA LEU A 804 -30.29 9.37 -4.31
C LEU A 804 -30.50 10.89 -4.44
N ASN A 805 -31.44 11.27 -5.30
CA ASN A 805 -31.76 12.66 -5.60
C ASN A 805 -30.60 13.50 -6.17
N ASN A 806 -29.50 12.88 -6.62
CA ASN A 806 -28.32 13.55 -7.17
C ASN A 806 -28.06 13.20 -8.65
N TYR A 807 -28.98 12.51 -9.30
CA TYR A 807 -28.94 12.24 -10.74
C TYR A 807 -29.94 13.15 -11.49
N TRP A 808 -29.60 13.40 -12.74
CA TRP A 808 -30.39 14.31 -13.59
C TRP A 808 -31.82 13.77 -13.86
N THR A 809 -32.75 14.65 -13.72
CA THR A 809 -34.14 14.53 -14.20
C THR A 809 -34.59 15.92 -14.69
N LYS A 810 -35.72 15.99 -15.40
CA LYS A 810 -36.28 17.30 -15.83
C LYS A 810 -36.53 18.25 -14.67
N ASP A 811 -36.85 17.69 -13.48
CA ASP A 811 -37.11 18.46 -12.25
C ASP A 811 -35.80 18.76 -11.47
N ARG A 812 -34.67 18.15 -11.84
CA ARG A 812 -33.36 18.33 -11.26
C ARG A 812 -32.28 18.52 -12.32
N PRO A 813 -32.35 19.62 -13.09
CA PRO A 813 -31.46 19.85 -14.23
C PRO A 813 -29.98 20.07 -13.80
N ASP A 814 -29.75 20.53 -12.57
CA ASP A 814 -28.44 20.86 -12.02
C ASP A 814 -27.80 19.67 -11.24
N ALA A 815 -28.40 18.48 -11.31
CA ALA A 815 -27.88 17.29 -10.62
C ALA A 815 -26.44 16.98 -11.02
N TYR A 816 -25.65 16.47 -10.07
CA TYR A 816 -24.24 16.15 -10.30
C TYR A 816 -24.06 14.95 -11.24
N LEU A 817 -24.84 13.87 -11.03
CA LEU A 817 -24.78 12.67 -11.86
C LEU A 817 -25.63 12.84 -13.14
N PRO A 818 -25.32 12.14 -14.24
CA PRO A 818 -26.08 12.21 -15.49
C PRO A 818 -27.46 11.54 -15.33
N ARG A 819 -28.23 11.42 -16.40
CA ARG A 819 -29.47 10.63 -16.37
C ARG A 819 -29.17 9.21 -15.89
N TYR A 820 -30.11 8.62 -15.17
CA TYR A 820 -29.89 7.31 -14.58
C TYR A 820 -29.96 6.22 -15.65
N SER A 821 -28.82 5.58 -15.95
CA SER A 821 -28.72 4.52 -16.97
C SER A 821 -27.61 3.55 -16.62
N GLY A 822 -27.90 2.25 -16.65
CA GLY A 822 -26.90 1.22 -16.48
C GLY A 822 -25.93 1.16 -17.67
N TYR A 823 -24.77 0.56 -17.46
CA TYR A 823 -23.69 0.45 -18.44
C TYR A 823 -23.43 1.81 -19.15
N TYR A 824 -23.44 2.88 -18.39
CA TYR A 824 -23.25 4.22 -18.90
C TYR A 824 -21.85 4.35 -19.51
N ASN A 825 -21.76 4.38 -20.83
CA ASN A 825 -20.55 4.12 -21.58
C ASN A 825 -19.37 5.05 -21.28
N PRO A 826 -19.53 6.39 -21.12
CA PRO A 826 -18.41 7.26 -20.79
C PRO A 826 -17.70 6.92 -19.47
N LEU A 827 -18.39 6.24 -18.56
CA LEU A 827 -17.85 5.86 -17.26
C LEU A 827 -17.27 4.46 -17.26
N TYR A 828 -17.77 3.59 -18.10
CA TYR A 828 -17.47 2.15 -18.10
C TYR A 828 -16.00 1.82 -18.34
N LYS A 829 -15.31 2.57 -19.21
CA LYS A 829 -13.90 2.35 -19.55
C LYS A 829 -12.93 3.28 -18.83
N GLY A 830 -13.39 3.95 -17.77
CA GLY A 830 -12.54 4.88 -17.03
C GLY A 830 -12.18 6.13 -17.84
N THR A 831 -13.04 6.57 -18.76
CA THR A 831 -12.83 7.78 -19.54
C THR A 831 -12.85 9.01 -18.64
N ALA A 832 -11.68 9.49 -18.30
CA ALA A 832 -11.53 10.61 -17.38
C ALA A 832 -12.14 11.90 -17.97
N ASN A 833 -12.80 12.68 -17.12
CA ASN A 833 -13.37 13.97 -17.49
C ASN A 833 -13.40 14.94 -16.31
N THR A 834 -13.52 16.25 -16.62
CA THR A 834 -13.46 17.30 -15.61
C THR A 834 -14.62 17.30 -14.62
N ARG A 835 -15.77 16.69 -14.96
CA ARG A 835 -16.94 16.68 -14.09
C ARG A 835 -16.78 15.73 -12.91
N TYR A 836 -16.16 14.57 -13.14
CA TYR A 836 -16.04 13.51 -12.14
C TYR A 836 -14.60 13.32 -11.62
N LEU A 837 -13.67 14.16 -12.06
CA LEU A 837 -12.35 14.24 -11.45
C LEU A 837 -12.48 14.73 -10.02
N GLN A 838 -12.03 13.94 -9.04
CA GLN A 838 -12.12 14.24 -7.63
C GLN A 838 -10.82 14.83 -7.09
N ASP A 839 -10.95 15.85 -6.25
CA ASP A 839 -9.85 16.32 -5.41
C ASP A 839 -9.86 15.49 -4.11
N VAL A 840 -8.84 14.67 -3.95
CA VAL A 840 -8.65 13.78 -2.79
C VAL A 840 -7.54 14.29 -1.87
N SER A 841 -7.22 15.58 -1.95
CA SER A 841 -6.40 16.24 -0.92
C SER A 841 -7.04 16.05 0.45
N TYR A 842 -6.23 15.99 1.50
CA TYR A 842 -6.75 15.73 2.83
C TYR A 842 -5.92 16.36 3.94
N PHE A 843 -6.55 16.50 5.11
CA PHE A 843 -5.95 16.81 6.39
C PHE A 843 -6.51 15.86 7.44
N ARG A 844 -5.63 15.18 8.19
CA ARG A 844 -6.02 14.14 9.14
C ARG A 844 -5.34 14.29 10.48
N LEU A 845 -6.09 14.09 11.58
CA LEU A 845 -5.53 13.82 12.91
C LEU A 845 -5.13 12.34 12.96
N LYS A 846 -3.84 12.12 12.65
CA LYS A 846 -3.25 10.78 12.53
C LYS A 846 -3.11 10.08 13.86
N ASN A 847 -2.58 10.82 14.86
CA ASN A 847 -2.32 10.27 16.18
C ASN A 847 -2.54 11.36 17.25
N LEU A 848 -3.15 10.95 18.36
CA LEU A 848 -3.31 11.74 19.56
C LEU A 848 -2.97 10.86 20.76
N GLN A 849 -2.10 11.31 21.65
CA GLN A 849 -1.81 10.63 22.91
C GLN A 849 -1.87 11.63 24.04
N PHE A 850 -2.58 11.27 25.11
CA PHE A 850 -2.65 12.02 26.35
C PHE A 850 -2.47 11.09 27.54
N GLY A 851 -1.58 11.45 28.48
CA GLY A 851 -1.31 10.57 29.61
C GLY A 851 -0.82 11.29 30.86
N TYR A 852 -0.73 10.51 31.91
CA TYR A 852 -0.31 10.95 33.25
C TYR A 852 0.70 9.99 33.86
N ASN A 853 1.83 10.52 34.30
CA ASN A 853 2.82 9.79 35.08
C ASN A 853 2.46 9.85 36.55
N LEU A 854 2.20 8.74 37.20
CA LEU A 854 1.83 8.72 38.60
C LEU A 854 2.98 9.26 39.45
N PRO A 855 2.67 10.10 40.48
CA PRO A 855 3.67 10.64 41.38
C PRO A 855 4.47 9.54 42.07
N LYS A 856 5.80 9.69 42.14
CA LYS A 856 6.68 8.71 42.77
C LYS A 856 6.25 8.31 44.18
N LYS A 857 5.69 9.27 44.95
CA LYS A 857 5.21 9.00 46.32
C LYS A 857 4.12 7.92 46.40
N TRP A 858 3.32 7.77 45.36
CA TRP A 858 2.23 6.79 45.32
C TRP A 858 2.73 5.39 44.96
N ILE A 859 3.70 5.31 44.06
CA ILE A 859 4.14 4.05 43.43
C ILE A 859 5.36 3.44 44.15
N ALA A 860 6.16 4.23 44.88
CA ALA A 860 7.38 3.77 45.57
C ALA A 860 7.09 2.69 46.59
N LYS A 861 5.95 2.73 47.30
CA LYS A 861 5.54 1.69 48.25
C LYS A 861 5.36 0.32 47.64
N ALA A 862 5.00 0.29 46.35
CA ALA A 862 4.87 -0.96 45.58
C ALA A 862 6.16 -1.35 44.84
N GLY A 863 7.28 -0.62 45.08
CA GLY A 863 8.57 -0.90 44.43
C GLY A 863 8.70 -0.38 43.00
N PHE A 864 7.73 0.32 42.47
CA PHE A 864 7.78 0.81 41.10
C PHE A 864 8.57 2.11 40.96
N SER A 865 9.40 2.21 39.92
CA SER A 865 10.18 3.40 39.58
C SER A 865 9.39 4.40 38.72
N LYS A 866 8.50 3.91 37.85
CA LYS A 866 7.61 4.70 36.99
C LYS A 866 6.32 3.93 36.71
N VAL A 867 5.19 4.60 36.76
CA VAL A 867 3.90 4.11 36.27
C VAL A 867 3.25 5.22 35.46
N SER A 868 2.87 4.92 34.23
CA SER A 868 2.18 5.84 33.31
C SER A 868 0.88 5.20 32.84
N VAL A 869 -0.19 5.98 32.84
CA VAL A 869 -1.47 5.62 32.23
C VAL A 869 -1.74 6.63 31.13
N TYR A 870 -2.16 6.14 29.97
CA TYR A 870 -2.39 7.00 28.83
C TYR A 870 -3.54 6.51 27.94
N PHE A 871 -4.19 7.46 27.34
CA PHE A 871 -5.10 7.28 26.22
C PHE A 871 -4.34 7.58 24.94
N SER A 872 -4.57 6.78 23.90
CA SER A 872 -4.10 7.08 22.54
C SER A 872 -5.21 6.83 21.53
N GLY A 873 -5.20 7.61 20.47
CA GLY A 873 -6.13 7.47 19.37
C GLY A 873 -5.40 7.60 18.03
N GLU A 874 -5.83 6.78 17.06
CA GLU A 874 -5.28 6.81 15.71
C GLU A 874 -6.39 6.99 14.69
N ASN A 875 -6.11 7.75 13.60
CA ASN A 875 -7.04 8.05 12.53
C ASN A 875 -8.37 8.65 13.04
N LEU A 876 -8.29 9.56 14.05
CA LEU A 876 -9.47 10.03 14.78
C LEU A 876 -10.38 10.90 13.94
N TRP A 877 -9.83 11.66 13.03
CA TRP A 877 -10.55 12.60 12.19
C TRP A 877 -9.81 12.88 10.90
N SER A 878 -10.57 13.08 9.82
CA SER A 878 -10.04 13.50 8.52
C SER A 878 -11.02 14.43 7.82
N TRP A 879 -10.48 15.26 6.94
CA TRP A 879 -11.23 16.13 6.05
C TRP A 879 -10.66 16.03 4.64
N SER A 880 -11.55 16.05 3.64
CA SER A 880 -11.20 16.05 2.22
C SER A 880 -12.31 16.73 1.40
N PRO A 881 -12.00 17.37 0.27
CA PRO A 881 -13.01 17.86 -0.68
C PRO A 881 -13.94 16.76 -1.18
N LEU A 882 -13.47 15.51 -1.35
CA LEU A 882 -14.27 14.37 -1.75
C LEU A 882 -15.48 14.14 -0.82
N TYR A 883 -15.35 14.46 0.47
CA TYR A 883 -16.40 14.27 1.47
C TYR A 883 -17.63 15.17 1.29
N ARG A 884 -17.61 16.07 0.28
CA ARG A 884 -18.82 16.77 -0.18
C ARG A 884 -19.81 15.83 -0.87
N HIS A 885 -19.30 14.75 -1.46
CA HIS A 885 -20.09 13.76 -2.17
C HIS A 885 -20.26 12.50 -1.35
N THR A 886 -19.17 11.90 -0.91
CA THR A 886 -19.18 10.64 -0.18
C THR A 886 -18.02 10.53 0.80
N LYS A 887 -18.22 9.79 1.89
CA LYS A 887 -17.19 9.37 2.85
C LYS A 887 -16.88 7.88 2.75
N ASP A 888 -17.37 7.20 1.73
CA ASP A 888 -17.21 5.76 1.52
C ASP A 888 -15.75 5.36 1.22
N TYR A 889 -14.90 6.33 0.93
CA TYR A 889 -13.50 6.12 0.56
C TYR A 889 -12.56 6.73 1.59
N ASP A 890 -11.55 5.95 1.96
CA ASP A 890 -10.41 6.50 2.68
C ASP A 890 -9.45 7.16 1.68
N VAL A 891 -9.43 8.48 1.66
CA VAL A 891 -8.58 9.29 0.78
C VAL A 891 -7.08 9.03 0.96
N THR A 892 -6.67 8.45 2.08
CA THR A 892 -5.26 8.16 2.37
C THR A 892 -4.75 6.88 1.72
N VAL A 893 -5.68 6.00 1.29
CA VAL A 893 -5.41 4.75 0.58
C VAL A 893 -6.01 4.71 -0.83
N ILE A 894 -6.58 5.81 -1.32
CA ILE A 894 -6.90 6.00 -2.74
C ILE A 894 -5.57 6.04 -3.50
N THR A 895 -5.08 4.85 -3.82
CA THR A 895 -3.81 4.71 -4.51
C THR A 895 -4.02 4.53 -5.99
N LYS A 896 -3.02 4.91 -6.70
CA LYS A 896 -2.80 4.66 -8.11
C LYS A 896 -3.03 3.19 -8.41
N GLY A 897 -3.91 2.93 -9.35
CA GLY A 897 -4.02 1.60 -9.89
C GLY A 897 -2.67 1.18 -10.46
N SER A 898 -1.96 0.35 -9.76
CA SER A 898 -0.92 -0.45 -10.37
C SER A 898 -1.39 -1.89 -10.38
N ASP A 899 -1.45 -2.41 -11.56
CA ASP A 899 -1.38 -3.82 -11.89
C ASP A 899 -2.40 -4.77 -11.26
N ASN A 900 -3.00 -5.50 -12.10
CA ASN A 900 -3.64 -6.82 -12.06
C ASN A 900 -3.55 -7.69 -10.77
N ASP A 901 -3.14 -7.14 -9.64
CA ASP A 901 -3.23 -7.82 -8.37
C ASP A 901 -4.64 -7.63 -7.78
N LEU A 902 -5.53 -8.50 -8.25
CA LEU A 902 -6.91 -8.61 -7.76
C LEU A 902 -6.98 -8.97 -6.27
N THR A 903 -5.87 -9.35 -5.67
CA THR A 903 -5.80 -9.75 -4.26
C THR A 903 -5.68 -8.56 -3.30
N SER A 904 -5.29 -7.38 -3.78
CA SER A 904 -5.03 -6.25 -2.90
C SER A 904 -6.19 -5.27 -2.71
N GLY A 905 -7.20 -5.29 -3.56
CA GLY A 905 -8.34 -4.35 -3.48
C GLY A 905 -7.96 -2.86 -3.62
N ASN A 906 -6.70 -2.55 -3.84
CA ASN A 906 -6.10 -1.22 -3.71
C ASN A 906 -6.11 -0.38 -4.99
N LYS A 907 -7.20 -0.45 -5.78
CA LYS A 907 -7.26 0.32 -7.04
C LYS A 907 -8.07 1.62 -6.95
N GLY A 908 -8.36 2.09 -5.72
CA GLY A 908 -9.30 3.20 -5.53
C GLY A 908 -10.74 2.84 -5.94
N ASP A 909 -11.04 1.55 -6.00
CA ASP A 909 -12.35 1.04 -6.44
C ASP A 909 -13.35 0.96 -5.27
N GLY A 910 -12.90 1.15 -4.03
CA GLY A 910 -13.69 1.00 -2.81
C GLY A 910 -13.79 -0.45 -2.31
N PHE A 911 -13.08 -1.40 -2.93
CA PHE A 911 -13.14 -2.82 -2.60
C PHE A 911 -11.95 -3.25 -1.73
N ASN A 912 -11.85 -2.70 -0.53
CA ASN A 912 -10.76 -2.97 0.40
C ASN A 912 -11.26 -3.10 1.84
N TYR A 913 -10.46 -3.77 2.66
CA TYR A 913 -10.71 -3.82 4.10
C TYR A 913 -10.73 -2.40 4.66
N PRO A 914 -11.75 -2.00 5.44
CA PRO A 914 -11.85 -0.64 5.96
C PRO A 914 -10.66 -0.24 6.81
N THR A 915 -10.25 1.02 6.71
CA THR A 915 -9.29 1.58 7.66
C THR A 915 -9.94 1.70 9.03
N MET A 916 -9.19 1.35 10.08
CA MET A 916 -9.69 1.38 11.44
C MET A 916 -9.35 2.70 12.14
N ARG A 917 -10.33 3.23 12.85
CA ARG A 917 -10.13 4.23 13.89
C ARG A 917 -9.86 3.49 15.18
N ASN A 918 -8.75 3.83 15.85
CA ASN A 918 -8.29 3.13 17.04
C ASN A 918 -8.35 4.07 18.25
N LEU A 919 -8.94 3.59 19.34
CA LEU A 919 -8.99 4.24 20.63
C LEU A 919 -8.42 3.29 21.68
N SER A 920 -7.26 3.61 22.25
CA SER A 920 -6.55 2.70 23.15
C SER A 920 -6.36 3.30 24.53
N LEU A 921 -6.50 2.43 25.54
CA LEU A 921 -6.06 2.71 26.89
C LEU A 921 -4.77 1.92 27.16
N GLY A 922 -3.71 2.64 27.53
CA GLY A 922 -2.41 2.04 27.78
C GLY A 922 -1.93 2.23 29.21
N ILE A 923 -1.19 1.24 29.71
CA ILE A 923 -0.46 1.30 30.97
C ILE A 923 1.00 0.89 30.75
N SER A 924 1.92 1.65 31.32
CA SER A 924 3.35 1.29 31.35
C SER A 924 3.86 1.30 32.79
N ILE A 925 4.45 0.20 33.23
CA ILE A 925 4.94 -0.02 34.59
C ILE A 925 6.43 -0.34 34.49
N THR A 926 7.27 0.40 35.24
CA THR A 926 8.71 0.14 35.33
C THR A 926 9.08 -0.12 36.77
N TYR A 927 9.75 -1.24 37.02
CA TYR A 927 10.31 -1.65 38.30
C TYR A 927 11.80 -1.38 38.33
#